data_e91c0838fec8563a041f922fc370f2e6
#
_entry.id   e91c0838fec8563a041f922fc370f2e6
#
_cell.length_a   1.000
_cell.length_b   1.000
_cell.length_c   1.000
_cell.angle_alpha   90.00
_cell.angle_beta   90.00
_cell.angle_gamma   90.00
#
_symmetry.space_group_name_H-M   'P 1'
#
loop_
_entity.id
_entity.type
_entity.pdbx_description
1 polymer ?
#
loop_
_entity_poly.entity_id
_entity_poly.type
_entity_poly.pdbx_seq_one_letter_code
_entity_poly.pdbx_strand_id
1 'polypeptide(L)'
;MKQALFPLNAVAALFALSGAAIAAGDAAPPAEVVVVSATRVGHTVFDMLAAVDVIDADRIRDSQARVNASEALAAVPGLVAQNRQNYAQDLQISSRGFGARSAFGVRGVHLVADGIPASMPDGQGQAATFNLDMAERIEVLRGPFSAIYGNHSGGVIQIFTRDGEGPPSVETTLTAGSYGNRKADLNVQGKQAGIGYVLDASRFETDGYRAHSAATRDQAFAKLTLAPTAGASLTVVANALRQDDTQDALGTTWATYQRNPRAGEIDTTDTLNPRRTLADRYNTRKSIDHQQIGASWDQHFGDDRLRVTAYGGNRDVIQYQAFSKAFQAPATHSGGVVDFDRDFHGADLNWLHVGELAGGKLSTTIGLEYGRSSDTRRGYENFIGAQFGVKGALRRDENDKVTSLDPYAQTEWQSDAWILSAGLRHSSVKIAVDDRFLSNGNDSGSLEYSHTTPVLGLLYRLSPALNVYASAARGFETPTLNELFYSGTGAGFNFRLQPSRSTHLETGIKSRLGDSTHINAAIFQVRTRDELVVDSSSGGRTSYRNAGSTLRQGMELSFDTAWSHGLSARAALTSLRAVYDRGFGAVAEGSRMPGVPNANAYGELAWKDSDNRFGAALEAVASSNIYAEDANADKAAPGYGVLNARVNASQQWRGWRLKQFVRLNNLLDKQYVGSLIVGDTNKRYYEAAPGRNWLIGASAQYQF
;
A
#
# COMPACT_ATOMS: atom_id res chain seq x y z
N MET A 1 21.73 -24.86 17.52
CA MET A 1 22.38 -23.68 16.96
C MET A 1 23.03 -24.05 15.62
N LYS A 2 22.30 -23.92 14.53
CA LYS A 2 22.83 -23.73 13.17
C LYS A 2 21.83 -22.77 12.52
N GLN A 3 22.16 -21.48 12.54
CA GLN A 3 21.46 -20.47 11.75
C GLN A 3 21.68 -20.86 10.28
N ALA A 4 20.59 -21.16 9.58
CA ALA A 4 20.62 -21.30 8.13
C ALA A 4 21.00 -19.92 7.57
N LEU A 5 22.25 -19.77 7.17
CA LEU A 5 22.70 -18.68 6.34
C LEU A 5 21.86 -18.71 5.06
N PHE A 6 21.16 -17.65 4.84
CA PHE A 6 20.31 -17.36 3.71
C PHE A 6 21.09 -17.55 2.40
N PRO A 7 20.47 -17.93 1.29
CA PRO A 7 21.11 -17.86 -0.01
C PRO A 7 21.13 -16.40 -0.52
N LEU A 8 21.82 -15.50 0.20
CA LEU A 8 22.32 -14.25 -0.37
C LEU A 8 23.17 -14.52 -1.62
N ASN A 9 23.64 -15.75 -1.78
CA ASN A 9 24.45 -16.18 -2.89
C ASN A 9 23.74 -16.13 -4.26
N ALA A 10 22.42 -16.22 -4.31
CA ALA A 10 21.70 -16.11 -5.59
C ALA A 10 21.58 -14.64 -6.06
N VAL A 11 21.44 -13.70 -5.12
CA VAL A 11 21.42 -12.26 -5.41
C VAL A 11 22.87 -11.75 -5.60
N ALA A 12 23.82 -12.27 -4.82
CA ALA A 12 25.25 -11.97 -5.00
C ALA A 12 25.82 -12.49 -6.32
N ALA A 13 25.29 -13.58 -6.87
CA ALA A 13 25.69 -14.08 -8.18
C ALA A 13 25.27 -13.16 -9.34
N LEU A 14 24.17 -12.42 -9.21
CA LEU A 14 23.79 -11.35 -10.15
C LEU A 14 24.75 -10.15 -10.09
N PHE A 15 25.35 -9.88 -8.92
CA PHE A 15 26.32 -8.80 -8.73
C PHE A 15 27.76 -9.18 -9.07
N ALA A 16 28.14 -10.46 -8.99
CA ALA A 16 29.48 -10.92 -9.32
C ALA A 16 29.82 -10.84 -10.83
N LEU A 17 28.80 -10.70 -11.68
CA LEU A 17 28.96 -10.48 -13.12
C LEU A 17 29.22 -9.02 -13.51
N SER A 18 29.13 -8.07 -12.56
CA SER A 18 29.26 -6.63 -12.81
C SER A 18 30.69 -6.08 -12.67
N GLY A 19 31.69 -6.93 -12.49
CA GLY A 19 33.11 -6.54 -12.34
C GLY A 19 33.85 -6.14 -13.62
N ALA A 20 33.19 -6.16 -14.78
CA ALA A 20 33.76 -5.64 -16.01
C ALA A 20 33.29 -4.20 -16.21
N ALA A 21 34.13 -3.21 -16.00
CA ALA A 21 33.90 -1.82 -16.38
C ALA A 21 33.71 -1.74 -17.90
N ILE A 22 32.45 -1.81 -18.34
CA ILE A 22 32.08 -1.52 -19.73
C ILE A 22 31.95 -0.01 -19.81
N ALA A 23 32.75 0.61 -20.68
CA ALA A 23 32.73 2.05 -20.91
C ALA A 23 31.30 2.51 -21.28
N ALA A 24 30.81 3.53 -20.56
CA ALA A 24 29.52 4.15 -20.81
C ALA A 24 29.55 4.76 -22.22
N GLY A 25 28.70 4.28 -23.10
CA GLY A 25 28.40 4.95 -24.37
C GLY A 25 27.16 5.84 -24.15
N ASP A 26 27.03 6.89 -24.97
CA ASP A 26 26.02 7.96 -24.92
C ASP A 26 24.56 7.45 -24.91
N ALA A 27 24.07 7.04 -23.75
CA ALA A 27 22.64 6.93 -23.49
C ALA A 27 22.17 8.26 -22.94
N ALA A 28 21.11 8.84 -23.51
CA ALA A 28 20.51 10.06 -22.96
C ALA A 28 20.15 9.81 -21.48
N PRO A 29 20.52 10.75 -20.57
CA PRO A 29 20.19 10.58 -19.15
C PRO A 29 18.67 10.44 -18.99
N PRO A 30 18.19 9.52 -18.13
CA PRO A 30 16.77 9.45 -17.83
C PRO A 30 16.29 10.79 -17.30
N ALA A 31 15.14 11.26 -17.81
CA ALA A 31 14.56 12.54 -17.37
C ALA A 31 14.43 12.54 -15.84
N GLU A 32 14.96 13.57 -15.19
CA GLU A 32 14.94 13.67 -13.73
C GLU A 32 13.49 13.86 -13.25
N VAL A 33 12.97 12.90 -12.51
CA VAL A 33 11.59 12.92 -12.03
C VAL A 33 11.47 13.85 -10.83
N VAL A 34 10.61 14.86 -10.96
CA VAL A 34 10.28 15.78 -9.86
C VAL A 34 9.33 15.08 -8.89
N VAL A 35 9.74 14.94 -7.65
CA VAL A 35 8.94 14.38 -6.56
C VAL A 35 8.28 15.51 -5.78
N VAL A 36 6.98 15.45 -5.60
CA VAL A 36 6.20 16.51 -4.93
C VAL A 36 5.76 16.10 -3.52
N SER A 37 5.82 14.79 -3.22
CA SER A 37 5.18 14.22 -2.02
C SER A 37 5.85 14.65 -0.71
N ALA A 38 7.18 14.69 -0.64
CA ALA A 38 7.88 14.83 0.64
C ALA A 38 7.88 16.24 1.22
N THR A 39 7.89 17.28 0.39
CA THR A 39 8.04 18.66 0.85
C THR A 39 6.91 19.56 0.36
N ARG A 40 5.97 19.03 -0.39
CA ARG A 40 4.93 19.82 -1.11
C ARG A 40 5.52 20.90 -2.03
N VAL A 41 6.85 20.88 -2.17
CA VAL A 41 7.65 21.64 -3.14
C VAL A 41 8.30 20.63 -4.08
N GLY A 42 8.33 20.90 -5.36
CA GLY A 42 8.90 19.97 -6.33
C GLY A 42 10.41 19.84 -6.22
N HIS A 43 10.90 18.64 -5.96
CA HIS A 43 12.31 18.27 -5.92
C HIS A 43 12.60 17.07 -6.79
N THR A 44 13.86 16.92 -7.19
CA THR A 44 14.35 15.66 -7.73
C THR A 44 14.55 14.65 -6.61
N VAL A 45 14.50 13.35 -6.91
CA VAL A 45 14.81 12.29 -5.91
C VAL A 45 16.19 12.52 -5.28
N PHE A 46 17.12 13.07 -6.03
CA PHE A 46 18.50 13.33 -5.58
C PHE A 46 18.60 14.41 -4.50
N ASP A 47 17.73 15.42 -4.54
CA ASP A 47 17.72 16.54 -3.59
C ASP A 47 16.75 16.35 -2.40
N MET A 48 16.13 15.17 -2.28
CA MET A 48 15.20 14.89 -1.20
C MET A 48 15.90 14.55 0.11
N LEU A 49 15.42 15.11 1.22
CA LEU A 49 15.91 14.91 2.59
C LEU A 49 15.40 13.63 3.26
N ALA A 50 14.93 12.67 2.48
CA ALA A 50 14.32 11.41 2.93
C ALA A 50 14.56 10.29 1.94
N ALA A 51 14.31 9.04 2.37
CA ALA A 51 14.24 7.89 1.50
C ALA A 51 12.97 7.97 0.64
N VAL A 52 13.13 8.21 -0.66
CA VAL A 52 12.05 8.29 -1.65
C VAL A 52 12.40 7.42 -2.85
N ASP A 53 11.42 6.66 -3.33
CA ASP A 53 11.50 5.93 -4.59
C ASP A 53 10.37 6.33 -5.50
N VAL A 54 10.66 6.36 -6.80
CA VAL A 54 9.69 6.63 -7.86
C VAL A 54 9.64 5.43 -8.79
N ILE A 55 8.43 4.95 -9.04
CA ILE A 55 8.12 3.88 -9.98
C ILE A 55 7.40 4.54 -11.15
N ASP A 56 8.00 4.54 -12.32
CA ASP A 56 7.47 5.14 -13.54
C ASP A 56 6.41 4.26 -14.23
N ALA A 57 5.69 4.85 -15.17
CA ALA A 57 4.63 4.21 -15.94
C ALA A 57 5.09 2.93 -16.65
N ASP A 58 6.30 2.92 -17.20
CA ASP A 58 6.81 1.75 -17.91
C ASP A 58 6.90 0.56 -16.98
N ARG A 59 7.40 0.76 -15.74
CA ARG A 59 7.52 -0.29 -14.73
C ARG A 59 6.19 -0.76 -14.20
N ILE A 60 5.22 0.15 -14.03
CA ILE A 60 3.88 -0.19 -13.56
C ILE A 60 3.17 -1.08 -14.59
N ARG A 61 3.41 -0.84 -15.89
CA ARG A 61 2.68 -1.48 -16.99
C ARG A 61 3.43 -2.65 -17.62
N ASP A 62 4.76 -2.72 -17.49
CA ASP A 62 5.56 -3.71 -18.21
C ASP A 62 5.27 -5.13 -17.74
N SER A 63 4.52 -5.84 -18.57
CA SER A 63 4.22 -7.27 -18.39
C SER A 63 3.51 -7.57 -17.04
N GLN A 64 2.58 -6.71 -16.62
CA GLN A 64 1.81 -6.83 -15.39
C GLN A 64 0.30 -6.92 -15.67
N ALA A 65 -0.45 -7.55 -14.77
CA ALA A 65 -1.93 -7.58 -14.80
C ALA A 65 -2.55 -6.25 -14.37
N ARG A 66 -1.83 -5.45 -13.57
CA ARG A 66 -2.28 -4.15 -13.04
C ARG A 66 -3.56 -4.24 -12.22
N VAL A 67 -3.65 -5.27 -11.38
CA VAL A 67 -4.80 -5.51 -10.49
C VAL A 67 -4.48 -5.09 -9.06
N ASN A 68 -3.26 -5.37 -8.60
CA ASN A 68 -2.82 -5.09 -7.23
C ASN A 68 -1.53 -4.25 -7.20
N ALA A 69 -1.48 -3.26 -6.32
CA ALA A 69 -0.30 -2.41 -6.16
C ALA A 69 0.98 -3.20 -5.78
N SER A 70 0.85 -4.41 -5.21
CA SER A 70 2.00 -5.30 -4.94
C SER A 70 2.81 -5.66 -6.19
N GLU A 71 2.20 -5.59 -7.39
CA GLU A 71 2.87 -5.86 -8.65
C GLU A 71 3.97 -4.82 -8.95
N ALA A 72 3.75 -3.56 -8.58
CA ALA A 72 4.69 -2.46 -8.80
C ALA A 72 5.63 -2.19 -7.61
N LEU A 73 5.18 -2.47 -6.37
CA LEU A 73 5.85 -2.04 -5.14
C LEU A 73 7.01 -2.95 -4.69
N ALA A 74 7.20 -4.11 -5.30
CA ALA A 74 8.22 -5.08 -4.88
C ALA A 74 9.67 -4.55 -4.97
N ALA A 75 9.93 -3.59 -5.84
CA ALA A 75 11.25 -2.98 -6.06
C ALA A 75 11.56 -1.80 -5.14
N VAL A 76 10.73 -1.52 -4.11
CA VAL A 76 10.91 -0.41 -3.17
C VAL A 76 11.55 -0.92 -1.89
N PRO A 77 12.76 -0.46 -1.50
CA PRO A 77 13.39 -0.86 -0.24
C PRO A 77 12.52 -0.44 0.96
N GLY A 78 12.56 -1.21 2.05
CA GLY A 78 11.79 -0.91 3.27
C GLY A 78 10.29 -1.13 3.19
N LEU A 79 9.76 -1.42 2.01
CA LEU A 79 8.34 -1.70 1.77
C LEU A 79 8.11 -3.20 1.55
N VAL A 80 7.06 -3.73 2.16
CA VAL A 80 6.58 -5.09 1.95
C VAL A 80 5.11 -5.02 1.57
N ALA A 81 4.80 -5.37 0.33
CA ALA A 81 3.44 -5.47 -0.17
C ALA A 81 3.12 -6.94 -0.47
N GLN A 82 2.44 -7.60 0.45
CA GLN A 82 2.10 -9.01 0.33
C GLN A 82 0.82 -9.20 -0.47
N ASN A 83 0.92 -9.91 -1.59
CA ASN A 83 -0.24 -10.33 -2.35
C ASN A 83 -0.85 -11.56 -1.68
N ARG A 84 -2.05 -11.41 -1.14
CA ARG A 84 -2.76 -12.46 -0.40
C ARG A 84 -3.33 -13.56 -1.29
N GLN A 85 -3.40 -13.35 -2.59
CA GLN A 85 -4.16 -14.19 -3.54
C GLN A 85 -5.62 -14.38 -3.09
N ASN A 86 -6.15 -13.35 -2.43
CA ASN A 86 -7.46 -13.28 -1.83
C ASN A 86 -7.97 -11.85 -2.03
N TYR A 87 -8.78 -11.65 -3.06
CA TYR A 87 -9.25 -10.31 -3.46
C TYR A 87 -10.39 -9.79 -2.58
N ALA A 88 -10.96 -10.63 -1.69
CA ALA A 88 -11.90 -10.20 -0.66
C ALA A 88 -11.22 -9.40 0.45
N GLN A 89 -9.89 -9.53 0.59
CA GLN A 89 -9.09 -8.85 1.59
C GLN A 89 -8.17 -7.80 0.94
N ASP A 90 -7.93 -6.70 1.64
CA ASP A 90 -6.99 -5.69 1.19
C ASP A 90 -5.56 -6.23 1.16
N LEU A 91 -4.70 -5.62 0.32
CA LEU A 91 -3.26 -5.87 0.36
C LEU A 91 -2.70 -5.57 1.75
N GLN A 92 -1.83 -6.44 2.22
CA GLN A 92 -1.05 -6.16 3.41
C GLN A 92 0.20 -5.37 3.03
N ILE A 93 0.17 -4.07 3.25
CA ILE A 93 1.28 -3.17 2.97
C ILE A 93 1.91 -2.75 4.29
N SER A 94 3.20 -2.99 4.44
CA SER A 94 3.97 -2.47 5.56
C SER A 94 5.22 -1.74 5.10
N SER A 95 5.53 -0.64 5.77
CA SER A 95 6.73 0.15 5.54
C SER A 95 7.55 0.19 6.81
N ARG A 96 8.79 -0.33 6.76
CA ARG A 96 9.68 -0.44 7.94
C ARG A 96 9.01 -1.11 9.13
N GLY A 97 8.07 -2.04 8.88
CA GLY A 97 7.29 -2.76 9.88
C GLY A 97 6.06 -2.02 10.42
N PHE A 98 5.79 -0.77 10.01
CA PHE A 98 4.50 -0.12 10.23
C PHE A 98 3.46 -0.73 9.30
N GLY A 99 2.26 -0.99 9.80
CA GLY A 99 1.17 -1.57 9.04
C GLY A 99 1.14 -3.11 9.01
N ALA A 100 2.22 -3.80 9.40
CA ALA A 100 2.30 -5.27 9.33
C ALA A 100 1.22 -6.00 10.14
N ARG A 101 0.68 -5.37 11.19
CA ARG A 101 -0.38 -5.91 12.04
C ARG A 101 -1.77 -5.80 11.44
N SER A 102 -1.94 -5.03 10.37
CA SER A 102 -3.27 -4.70 9.85
C SER A 102 -4.00 -5.94 9.36
N ALA A 103 -5.15 -6.22 9.96
CA ALA A 103 -6.05 -7.28 9.52
C ALA A 103 -7.05 -6.79 8.46
N PHE A 104 -7.33 -5.48 8.42
CA PHE A 104 -8.31 -4.85 7.53
C PHE A 104 -7.76 -3.52 7.00
N GLY A 105 -7.73 -3.37 5.68
CA GLY A 105 -7.19 -2.19 5.02
C GLY A 105 -5.66 -2.04 5.20
N VAL A 106 -5.11 -0.97 4.66
CA VAL A 106 -3.71 -0.56 4.86
C VAL A 106 -3.64 0.35 6.08
N ARG A 107 -2.65 0.12 6.93
CA ARG A 107 -2.46 0.86 8.17
C ARG A 107 -1.03 1.37 8.29
N GLY A 108 -0.86 2.52 8.95
CA GLY A 108 0.46 3.15 9.17
C GLY A 108 1.13 3.71 7.91
N VAL A 109 0.54 3.54 6.74
CA VAL A 109 0.98 4.10 5.46
C VAL A 109 -0.15 4.91 4.86
N HIS A 110 0.10 6.17 4.55
CA HIS A 110 -0.87 7.06 3.92
C HIS A 110 -0.97 6.79 2.43
N LEU A 111 -2.18 6.56 1.93
CA LEU A 111 -2.45 6.31 0.52
C LEU A 111 -3.13 7.52 -0.12
N VAL A 112 -2.59 7.97 -1.24
CA VAL A 112 -3.07 9.16 -1.98
C VAL A 112 -3.13 8.85 -3.48
N ALA A 113 -4.15 9.32 -4.17
CA ALA A 113 -4.24 9.27 -5.63
C ALA A 113 -4.57 10.67 -6.17
N ASP A 114 -3.72 11.23 -7.04
CA ASP A 114 -3.86 12.60 -7.60
C ASP A 114 -4.11 13.69 -6.56
N GLY A 115 -3.52 13.56 -5.35
CA GLY A 115 -3.72 14.49 -4.24
C GLY A 115 -4.98 14.26 -3.42
N ILE A 116 -5.79 13.25 -3.76
CA ILE A 116 -7.00 12.87 -3.03
C ILE A 116 -6.68 11.66 -2.13
N PRO A 117 -6.95 11.72 -0.81
CA PRO A 117 -6.70 10.58 0.07
C PRO A 117 -7.51 9.33 -0.34
N ALA A 118 -6.82 8.18 -0.41
CA ALA A 118 -7.40 6.84 -0.40
C ALA A 118 -7.32 6.22 1.01
N SER A 119 -6.90 7.02 1.99
CA SER A 119 -6.97 6.74 3.42
C SER A 119 -8.08 7.56 4.05
N MET A 120 -8.83 6.94 4.97
CA MET A 120 -9.90 7.59 5.73
C MET A 120 -9.32 8.45 6.88
N PRO A 121 -10.11 9.35 7.51
CA PRO A 121 -9.63 10.23 8.57
C PRO A 121 -9.05 9.50 9.80
N ASP A 122 -9.46 8.24 10.05
CA ASP A 122 -8.90 7.38 11.10
C ASP A 122 -7.56 6.73 10.70
N GLY A 123 -7.09 6.95 9.48
CA GLY A 123 -5.83 6.41 8.94
C GLY A 123 -5.95 5.04 8.28
N GLN A 124 -7.16 4.48 8.10
CA GLN A 124 -7.34 3.24 7.34
C GLN A 124 -7.31 3.49 5.84
N GLY A 125 -6.36 2.87 5.12
CA GLY A 125 -6.20 3.01 3.67
C GLY A 125 -6.83 1.86 2.87
N GLN A 126 -7.20 2.15 1.60
CA GLN A 126 -7.86 1.24 0.67
C GLN A 126 -7.08 1.15 -0.65
N ALA A 127 -6.04 0.31 -0.70
CA ALA A 127 -5.16 0.19 -1.88
C ALA A 127 -5.88 -0.37 -3.14
N ALA A 128 -7.01 -1.04 -2.97
CA ALA A 128 -7.79 -1.57 -4.09
C ALA A 128 -8.44 -0.49 -4.96
N THR A 129 -8.59 0.74 -4.46
CA THR A 129 -9.16 1.88 -5.21
C THR A 129 -8.17 2.51 -6.19
N PHE A 130 -6.88 2.15 -6.13
CA PHE A 130 -5.88 2.63 -7.06
C PHE A 130 -6.13 2.13 -8.49
N ASN A 131 -6.28 3.03 -9.44
CA ASN A 131 -6.31 2.67 -10.85
C ASN A 131 -4.88 2.59 -11.41
N LEU A 132 -4.35 1.36 -11.52
CA LEU A 132 -2.99 1.10 -12.00
C LEU A 132 -2.88 1.17 -13.53
N ASP A 133 -3.99 1.07 -14.25
CA ASP A 133 -4.03 1.16 -15.70
C ASP A 133 -3.66 2.58 -16.15
N MET A 134 -4.12 3.57 -15.38
CA MET A 134 -3.87 4.99 -15.66
C MET A 134 -2.70 5.58 -14.89
N ALA A 135 -2.05 4.81 -14.02
CA ALA A 135 -0.91 5.31 -13.27
C ALA A 135 0.25 5.75 -14.18
N GLU A 136 0.71 6.97 -14.00
CA GLU A 136 1.88 7.55 -14.66
C GLU A 136 3.13 7.37 -13.81
N ARG A 137 2.99 7.47 -12.48
CA ARG A 137 4.04 7.15 -11.53
C ARG A 137 3.47 6.86 -10.14
N ILE A 138 4.23 6.13 -9.36
CA ILE A 138 3.99 5.92 -7.93
C ILE A 138 5.20 6.46 -7.19
N GLU A 139 4.96 7.36 -6.24
CA GLU A 139 5.97 7.88 -5.33
C GLU A 139 5.80 7.22 -3.95
N VAL A 140 6.89 6.72 -3.39
CA VAL A 140 6.91 6.10 -2.07
C VAL A 140 7.88 6.87 -1.18
N LEU A 141 7.32 7.65 -0.25
CA LEU A 141 8.06 8.38 0.76
C LEU A 141 8.11 7.56 2.05
N ARG A 142 9.30 7.37 2.60
CA ARG A 142 9.51 6.69 3.87
C ARG A 142 10.27 7.59 4.85
N GLY A 143 10.23 7.24 6.13
CA GLY A 143 11.01 7.91 7.16
C GLY A 143 10.39 9.20 7.70
N PRO A 144 11.20 10.08 8.32
CA PRO A 144 10.71 11.19 9.13
C PRO A 144 9.73 12.14 8.44
N PHE A 145 9.95 12.47 7.18
CA PHE A 145 9.09 13.42 6.46
C PHE A 145 7.67 12.92 6.21
N SER A 146 7.41 11.61 6.36
CA SER A 146 6.03 11.10 6.33
C SER A 146 5.16 11.62 7.46
N ALA A 147 5.75 12.05 8.57
CA ALA A 147 5.03 12.60 9.72
C ALA A 147 4.25 13.89 9.40
N ILE A 148 4.64 14.65 8.35
CA ILE A 148 3.91 15.83 7.91
C ILE A 148 2.56 15.48 7.24
N TYR A 149 2.31 14.22 6.93
CA TYR A 149 1.06 13.70 6.39
C TYR A 149 0.08 13.21 7.48
N GLY A 150 0.37 13.42 8.75
CA GLY A 150 -0.56 13.21 9.88
C GLY A 150 -0.52 11.80 10.44
N ASN A 151 -1.67 11.19 10.61
CA ASN A 151 -1.94 9.93 11.33
C ASN A 151 -1.32 8.67 10.66
N HIS A 152 -0.03 8.75 10.25
CA HIS A 152 0.72 7.68 9.57
C HIS A 152 2.20 7.79 9.87
N SER A 153 2.80 6.75 10.48
CA SER A 153 4.22 6.76 10.85
C SER A 153 5.13 5.98 9.88
N GLY A 154 4.55 5.14 9.02
CA GLY A 154 5.33 4.25 8.14
C GLY A 154 5.71 4.86 6.81
N GLY A 155 4.97 5.84 6.30
CA GLY A 155 5.25 6.40 4.98
C GLY A 155 4.01 6.89 4.24
N VAL A 156 4.24 7.30 3.00
CA VAL A 156 3.20 7.73 2.06
C VAL A 156 3.40 7.00 0.73
N ILE A 157 2.33 6.47 0.17
CA ILE A 157 2.30 5.97 -1.21
C ILE A 157 1.35 6.86 -1.99
N GLN A 158 1.88 7.58 -2.97
CA GLN A 158 1.11 8.49 -3.80
C GLN A 158 1.15 8.01 -5.25
N ILE A 159 -0.02 7.83 -5.85
CA ILE A 159 -0.19 7.53 -7.26
C ILE A 159 -0.57 8.81 -7.99
N PHE A 160 0.10 9.07 -9.09
CA PHE A 160 -0.24 10.09 -10.06
C PHE A 160 -0.71 9.41 -11.33
N THR A 161 -1.89 9.78 -11.80
CA THR A 161 -2.44 9.28 -13.05
C THR A 161 -2.10 10.21 -14.21
N ARG A 162 -2.23 9.72 -15.43
CA ARG A 162 -2.01 10.51 -16.65
C ARG A 162 -2.91 11.73 -16.71
N ASP A 163 -2.45 12.82 -17.34
CA ASP A 163 -3.18 14.08 -17.45
C ASP A 163 -3.94 14.24 -18.78
N GLY A 164 -3.91 13.21 -19.64
CA GLY A 164 -4.55 13.31 -20.95
C GLY A 164 -3.85 14.28 -21.89
N GLU A 165 -2.55 14.13 -22.05
CA GLU A 165 -1.75 14.94 -22.94
C GLU A 165 -1.62 14.33 -24.34
N GLY A 166 -1.28 15.18 -25.34
CA GLY A 166 -1.08 14.77 -26.72
C GLY A 166 -2.38 14.56 -27.52
N PRO A 167 -2.26 14.02 -28.73
CA PRO A 167 -3.41 13.75 -29.60
C PRO A 167 -4.35 12.69 -29.00
N PRO A 168 -5.66 12.72 -29.36
CA PRO A 168 -6.60 11.70 -28.94
C PRO A 168 -6.13 10.30 -29.30
N SER A 169 -6.29 9.37 -28.36
CA SER A 169 -5.96 7.96 -28.55
C SER A 169 -6.92 7.05 -27.80
N VAL A 170 -7.09 5.85 -28.35
CA VAL A 170 -7.84 4.75 -27.72
C VAL A 170 -6.90 3.56 -27.57
N GLU A 171 -6.84 2.98 -26.40
CA GLU A 171 -6.05 1.77 -26.11
C GLU A 171 -6.95 0.70 -25.52
N THR A 172 -6.86 -0.52 -26.05
CA THR A 172 -7.48 -1.71 -25.47
C THR A 172 -6.39 -2.67 -25.05
N THR A 173 -6.46 -3.19 -23.81
CA THR A 173 -5.55 -4.20 -23.28
C THR A 173 -6.31 -5.45 -22.87
N LEU A 174 -5.85 -6.60 -23.31
CA LEU A 174 -6.38 -7.91 -22.91
C LEU A 174 -5.26 -8.71 -22.25
N THR A 175 -5.53 -9.30 -21.09
CA THR A 175 -4.61 -10.22 -20.43
C THR A 175 -5.30 -11.53 -20.07
N ALA A 176 -4.55 -12.62 -20.09
CA ALA A 176 -4.98 -13.93 -19.65
C ALA A 176 -3.86 -14.66 -18.92
N GLY A 177 -4.17 -15.50 -17.95
CA GLY A 177 -3.16 -16.18 -17.16
C GLY A 177 -3.65 -17.41 -16.43
N SER A 178 -2.77 -18.02 -15.66
CA SER A 178 -3.09 -19.17 -14.81
C SER A 178 -4.23 -18.85 -13.84
N TYR A 179 -4.94 -19.88 -13.42
CA TYR A 179 -6.06 -19.80 -12.44
C TYR A 179 -7.26 -18.99 -12.94
N GLY A 180 -7.56 -19.07 -14.24
CA GLY A 180 -8.67 -18.33 -14.83
C GLY A 180 -8.50 -16.81 -14.84
N ASN A 181 -7.29 -16.30 -14.58
CA ASN A 181 -7.01 -14.87 -14.62
C ASN A 181 -7.28 -14.33 -16.03
N ARG A 182 -8.13 -13.31 -16.12
CA ARG A 182 -8.40 -12.58 -17.36
C ARG A 182 -8.75 -11.13 -17.01
N LYS A 183 -8.26 -10.20 -17.80
CA LYS A 183 -8.59 -8.78 -17.66
C LYS A 183 -8.80 -8.18 -19.05
N ALA A 184 -9.83 -7.37 -19.19
CA ALA A 184 -10.05 -6.47 -20.30
C ALA A 184 -10.04 -5.04 -19.79
N ASP A 185 -9.38 -4.16 -20.54
CA ASP A 185 -9.21 -2.76 -20.22
C ASP A 185 -9.41 -1.92 -21.48
N LEU A 186 -10.14 -0.83 -21.36
CA LEU A 186 -10.35 0.18 -22.41
C LEU A 186 -10.03 1.56 -21.88
N ASN A 187 -9.08 2.21 -22.53
CA ASN A 187 -8.65 3.56 -22.21
C ASN A 187 -8.87 4.53 -23.37
N VAL A 188 -9.35 5.72 -23.09
CA VAL A 188 -9.45 6.85 -24.01
C VAL A 188 -8.77 8.06 -23.39
N GLN A 189 -7.83 8.66 -24.07
CA GLN A 189 -7.12 9.84 -23.57
C GLN A 189 -6.73 10.81 -24.68
N GLY A 190 -6.50 12.05 -24.31
CA GLY A 190 -6.02 13.08 -25.24
C GLY A 190 -6.21 14.48 -24.71
N LYS A 191 -5.79 15.47 -25.51
CA LYS A 191 -6.02 16.88 -25.24
C LYS A 191 -6.68 17.55 -26.43
N GLN A 192 -7.81 18.21 -26.20
CA GLN A 192 -8.55 18.91 -27.24
C GLN A 192 -9.09 20.25 -26.70
N ALA A 193 -8.93 21.30 -27.43
CA ALA A 193 -9.37 22.67 -27.07
C ALA A 193 -8.89 23.11 -25.65
N GLY A 194 -7.68 22.71 -25.26
CA GLY A 194 -7.11 23.05 -23.95
C GLY A 194 -7.55 22.14 -22.80
N ILE A 195 -8.44 21.19 -23.06
CA ILE A 195 -8.92 20.22 -22.07
C ILE A 195 -8.17 18.90 -22.26
N GLY A 196 -7.41 18.48 -21.24
CA GLY A 196 -6.88 17.12 -21.14
C GLY A 196 -7.94 16.19 -20.55
N TYR A 197 -8.06 14.99 -21.08
CA TYR A 197 -9.01 13.99 -20.59
C TYR A 197 -8.42 12.58 -20.61
N VAL A 198 -8.79 11.81 -19.61
CA VAL A 198 -8.49 10.38 -19.47
C VAL A 198 -9.76 9.69 -19.01
N LEU A 199 -10.18 8.66 -19.72
CA LEU A 199 -11.31 7.80 -19.37
C LEU A 199 -10.81 6.36 -19.42
N ASP A 200 -11.15 5.56 -18.41
CA ASP A 200 -10.72 4.18 -18.31
C ASP A 200 -11.83 3.31 -17.73
N ALA A 201 -11.96 2.10 -18.24
CA ALA A 201 -12.85 1.07 -17.71
C ALA A 201 -12.19 -0.30 -17.86
N SER A 202 -12.16 -1.06 -16.78
CA SER A 202 -11.58 -2.39 -16.77
C SER A 202 -12.42 -3.39 -16.01
N ARG A 203 -12.34 -4.68 -16.45
CA ARG A 203 -12.92 -5.83 -15.78
C ARG A 203 -11.88 -6.91 -15.63
N PHE A 204 -11.67 -7.34 -14.39
CA PHE A 204 -10.79 -8.44 -14.00
C PHE A 204 -11.62 -9.59 -13.42
N GLU A 205 -11.27 -10.82 -13.79
CA GLU A 205 -11.87 -12.04 -13.28
C GLU A 205 -10.81 -13.10 -13.02
N THR A 206 -11.04 -13.95 -12.01
CA THR A 206 -10.17 -15.08 -11.67
C THR A 206 -10.96 -16.17 -10.94
N ASP A 207 -10.60 -17.43 -11.17
CA ASP A 207 -11.08 -18.56 -10.35
C ASP A 207 -10.33 -18.64 -9.02
N GLY A 208 -9.18 -17.95 -8.92
CA GLY A 208 -8.28 -17.93 -7.76
C GLY A 208 -7.33 -19.11 -7.69
N TYR A 209 -6.20 -18.90 -7.01
CA TYR A 209 -5.18 -19.95 -6.78
C TYR A 209 -5.65 -20.97 -5.74
N ARG A 210 -6.27 -20.50 -4.66
CA ARG A 210 -6.74 -21.33 -3.56
C ARG A 210 -8.21 -21.70 -3.75
N ALA A 211 -8.63 -22.79 -3.12
CA ALA A 211 -10.06 -23.11 -3.03
C ALA A 211 -10.82 -21.93 -2.40
N HIS A 212 -12.00 -21.61 -2.92
CA HIS A 212 -12.87 -20.52 -2.47
C HIS A 212 -12.17 -19.14 -2.49
N SER A 213 -11.55 -18.79 -3.64
CA SER A 213 -10.88 -17.50 -3.83
C SER A 213 -11.17 -16.83 -5.17
N ALA A 214 -12.28 -17.19 -5.81
CA ALA A 214 -12.73 -16.56 -7.05
C ALA A 214 -13.10 -15.08 -6.82
N ALA A 215 -12.85 -14.25 -7.82
CA ALA A 215 -13.09 -12.82 -7.74
C ALA A 215 -13.49 -12.23 -9.10
N THR A 216 -14.34 -11.20 -9.05
CA THR A 216 -14.59 -10.28 -10.15
C THR A 216 -14.38 -8.86 -9.64
N ARG A 217 -13.70 -8.01 -10.43
CA ARG A 217 -13.48 -6.61 -10.12
C ARG A 217 -13.74 -5.76 -11.35
N ASP A 218 -14.65 -4.82 -11.22
CA ASP A 218 -14.92 -3.78 -12.20
C ASP A 218 -14.37 -2.44 -11.68
N GLN A 219 -13.64 -1.70 -12.51
CA GLN A 219 -13.14 -0.38 -12.20
C GLN A 219 -13.46 0.59 -13.32
N ALA A 220 -13.78 1.83 -12.95
CA ALA A 220 -13.92 2.94 -13.87
C ALA A 220 -13.17 4.15 -13.31
N PHE A 221 -12.56 4.93 -14.21
CA PHE A 221 -11.79 6.12 -13.86
C PHE A 221 -12.00 7.20 -14.90
N ALA A 222 -12.07 8.46 -14.45
CA ALA A 222 -12.12 9.63 -15.30
C ALA A 222 -11.27 10.75 -14.69
N LYS A 223 -10.48 11.43 -15.52
CA LYS A 223 -9.73 12.64 -15.15
C LYS A 223 -9.87 13.68 -16.21
N LEU A 224 -10.15 14.92 -15.80
CA LEU A 224 -10.20 16.10 -16.65
C LEU A 224 -9.20 17.12 -16.10
N THR A 225 -8.40 17.70 -17.00
CA THR A 225 -7.46 18.77 -16.69
C THR A 225 -7.76 19.99 -17.56
N LEU A 226 -7.92 21.15 -16.92
CA LEU A 226 -8.26 22.39 -17.59
C LEU A 226 -7.31 23.51 -17.12
N ALA A 227 -6.99 24.43 -18.00
CA ALA A 227 -6.27 25.67 -17.69
C ALA A 227 -7.19 26.87 -18.01
N PRO A 228 -8.12 27.26 -17.10
CA PRO A 228 -9.13 28.28 -17.37
C PRO A 228 -8.55 29.67 -17.63
N THR A 229 -7.43 29.97 -16.98
CA THR A 229 -6.68 31.24 -17.17
C THR A 229 -5.18 30.97 -17.07
N ALA A 230 -4.36 31.94 -17.48
CA ALA A 230 -2.92 31.86 -17.27
C ALA A 230 -2.61 31.76 -15.80
N GLY A 231 -1.85 30.73 -15.40
CA GLY A 231 -1.48 30.46 -14.00
C GLY A 231 -2.53 29.72 -13.18
N ALA A 232 -3.70 29.36 -13.74
CA ALA A 232 -4.69 28.53 -13.07
C ALA A 232 -4.82 27.16 -13.73
N SER A 233 -4.96 26.12 -12.93
CA SER A 233 -5.33 24.79 -13.40
C SER A 233 -6.41 24.17 -12.51
N LEU A 234 -7.34 23.45 -13.14
CA LEU A 234 -8.36 22.65 -12.46
C LEU A 234 -8.21 21.20 -12.91
N THR A 235 -8.07 20.32 -11.95
CA THR A 235 -8.08 18.87 -12.17
C THR A 235 -9.32 18.29 -11.48
N VAL A 236 -10.11 17.52 -12.21
CA VAL A 236 -11.26 16.77 -11.67
C VAL A 236 -11.01 15.28 -11.88
N VAL A 237 -11.15 14.50 -10.84
CA VAL A 237 -10.92 13.04 -10.85
C VAL A 237 -12.16 12.34 -10.32
N ALA A 238 -12.61 11.30 -10.99
CA ALA A 238 -13.64 10.39 -10.50
C ALA A 238 -13.17 8.94 -10.65
N ASN A 239 -13.44 8.11 -9.64
CA ASN A 239 -13.18 6.69 -9.70
C ASN A 239 -14.34 5.88 -9.12
N ALA A 240 -14.50 4.65 -9.63
CA ALA A 240 -15.43 3.67 -9.12
C ALA A 240 -14.79 2.28 -9.10
N LEU A 241 -15.09 1.50 -8.06
CA LEU A 241 -14.67 0.11 -7.90
C LEU A 241 -15.87 -0.70 -7.45
N ARG A 242 -16.16 -1.80 -8.15
CA ARG A 242 -17.16 -2.78 -7.76
C ARG A 242 -16.58 -4.18 -7.71
N GLN A 243 -16.87 -4.88 -6.63
CA GLN A 243 -16.53 -6.28 -6.40
C GLN A 243 -17.75 -6.96 -5.77
N ASP A 244 -18.40 -7.85 -6.50
CA ASP A 244 -19.57 -8.59 -6.00
C ASP A 244 -19.12 -9.98 -5.54
N ASP A 245 -19.60 -10.41 -4.37
CA ASP A 245 -19.45 -11.77 -3.82
C ASP A 245 -18.04 -12.40 -3.98
N THR A 246 -17.01 -11.57 -3.89
CA THR A 246 -15.62 -12.01 -3.96
C THR A 246 -15.34 -12.99 -2.83
N GLN A 247 -14.93 -14.20 -3.17
CA GLN A 247 -14.70 -15.31 -2.24
C GLN A 247 -13.49 -15.07 -1.35
N ASP A 248 -13.62 -15.43 -0.08
CA ASP A 248 -12.55 -15.33 0.93
C ASP A 248 -12.10 -16.74 1.35
N ALA A 249 -10.92 -17.13 0.90
CA ALA A 249 -10.35 -18.45 1.19
C ALA A 249 -9.95 -18.66 2.65
N LEU A 250 -9.91 -17.61 3.46
CA LEU A 250 -9.39 -17.59 4.84
C LEU A 250 -7.91 -18.05 4.93
N GLY A 251 -7.29 -17.91 6.08
CA GLY A 251 -5.98 -18.49 6.37
C GLY A 251 -6.06 -19.98 6.68
N THR A 252 -4.92 -20.67 6.60
CA THR A 252 -4.78 -22.10 6.93
C THR A 252 -3.79 -22.31 8.08
N THR A 253 -3.92 -23.44 8.77
CA THR A 253 -2.89 -23.93 9.71
C THR A 253 -1.65 -24.40 8.94
N TRP A 254 -0.50 -24.50 9.64
CA TRP A 254 0.73 -25.02 9.04
C TRP A 254 0.54 -26.44 8.47
N ALA A 255 -0.19 -27.30 9.19
CA ALA A 255 -0.46 -28.67 8.76
C ALA A 255 -1.28 -28.73 7.46
N THR A 256 -2.30 -27.90 7.33
CA THR A 256 -3.10 -27.80 6.09
C THR A 256 -2.26 -27.24 4.95
N TYR A 257 -1.49 -26.18 5.17
CA TYR A 257 -0.58 -25.60 4.19
C TYR A 257 0.45 -26.64 3.67
N GLN A 258 1.09 -27.41 4.55
CA GLN A 258 2.06 -28.42 4.14
C GLN A 258 1.45 -29.56 3.33
N ARG A 259 0.23 -29.99 3.70
CA ARG A 259 -0.49 -31.07 3.01
C ARG A 259 -0.94 -30.67 1.62
N ASN A 260 -1.52 -29.48 1.50
CA ASN A 260 -1.98 -28.90 0.22
C ASN A 260 -2.13 -27.37 0.34
N PRO A 261 -1.20 -26.59 -0.23
CA PRO A 261 -1.22 -25.13 -0.13
C PRO A 261 -2.44 -24.47 -0.80
N ARG A 262 -3.13 -25.20 -1.69
CA ARG A 262 -4.35 -24.73 -2.35
C ARG A 262 -5.62 -25.00 -1.57
N ALA A 263 -5.59 -25.89 -0.59
CA ALA A 263 -6.77 -26.26 0.18
C ALA A 263 -7.20 -25.14 1.14
N GLY A 264 -8.51 -25.11 1.45
CA GLY A 264 -9.05 -24.39 2.59
C GLY A 264 -8.90 -25.23 3.88
N GLU A 265 -9.06 -24.57 5.03
CA GLU A 265 -9.10 -25.24 6.34
C GLU A 265 -10.42 -26.01 6.50
N ILE A 266 -10.31 -27.29 6.87
CA ILE A 266 -11.49 -28.16 7.08
C ILE A 266 -12.23 -27.72 8.35
N ASP A 267 -13.56 -27.68 8.28
CA ASP A 267 -14.40 -27.50 9.46
C ASP A 267 -14.61 -28.82 10.18
N THR A 268 -13.81 -29.04 11.22
CA THR A 268 -13.90 -30.27 12.04
C THR A 268 -15.18 -30.38 12.83
N THR A 269 -16.01 -29.33 12.90
CA THR A 269 -17.31 -29.33 13.58
C THR A 269 -18.47 -29.73 12.66
N ASP A 270 -18.22 -29.86 11.36
CA ASP A 270 -19.21 -30.29 10.38
C ASP A 270 -19.22 -31.81 10.25
N THR A 271 -19.90 -32.48 11.16
CA THR A 271 -19.98 -33.94 11.18
C THR A 271 -20.76 -34.53 10.00
N LEU A 272 -21.64 -33.75 9.38
CA LEU A 272 -22.43 -34.17 8.21
C LEU A 272 -21.58 -34.13 6.91
N ASN A 273 -20.61 -33.22 6.85
CA ASN A 273 -19.75 -33.05 5.69
C ASN A 273 -18.28 -32.90 6.13
N PRO A 274 -17.61 -34.00 6.56
CA PRO A 274 -16.31 -33.94 7.24
C PRO A 274 -15.14 -33.48 6.35
N ARG A 275 -15.39 -33.21 5.06
CA ARG A 275 -14.41 -32.68 4.11
C ARG A 275 -14.69 -31.23 3.72
N ARG A 276 -15.80 -30.65 4.20
CA ARG A 276 -16.17 -29.27 3.86
C ARG A 276 -15.25 -28.29 4.57
N THR A 277 -14.77 -27.31 3.84
CA THR A 277 -13.93 -26.26 4.42
C THR A 277 -14.77 -25.26 5.20
N LEU A 278 -14.11 -24.48 6.09
CA LEU A 278 -14.75 -23.33 6.75
C LEU A 278 -15.29 -22.33 5.73
N ALA A 279 -14.49 -22.01 4.72
CA ALA A 279 -14.88 -21.07 3.68
C ALA A 279 -16.14 -21.52 2.93
N ASP A 280 -16.22 -22.79 2.54
CA ASP A 280 -17.40 -23.34 1.85
C ASP A 280 -18.63 -23.43 2.76
N ARG A 281 -18.45 -23.82 4.03
CA ARG A 281 -19.57 -23.95 4.96
C ARG A 281 -20.24 -22.61 5.24
N TYR A 282 -19.42 -21.58 5.49
CA TYR A 282 -19.91 -20.25 5.85
C TYR A 282 -20.06 -19.34 4.62
N ASN A 283 -19.72 -19.85 3.43
CA ASN A 283 -19.71 -19.10 2.18
C ASN A 283 -19.08 -17.72 2.38
N THR A 284 -17.84 -17.73 2.91
CA THR A 284 -17.11 -16.51 3.25
C THR A 284 -16.80 -15.70 2.00
N ARG A 285 -17.24 -14.45 1.99
CA ARG A 285 -17.12 -13.56 0.84
C ARG A 285 -17.27 -12.10 1.24
N LYS A 286 -16.91 -11.21 0.33
CA LYS A 286 -17.04 -9.77 0.52
C LYS A 286 -17.50 -9.11 -0.77
N SER A 287 -18.48 -8.23 -0.67
CA SER A 287 -18.89 -7.30 -1.71
C SER A 287 -18.50 -5.89 -1.35
N ILE A 288 -18.04 -5.12 -2.34
CA ILE A 288 -17.63 -3.73 -2.21
C ILE A 288 -18.20 -2.95 -3.37
N ASP A 289 -18.85 -1.82 -3.09
CA ASP A 289 -19.13 -0.75 -4.04
C ASP A 289 -18.47 0.53 -3.51
N HIS A 290 -17.67 1.20 -4.33
CA HIS A 290 -16.94 2.41 -3.95
C HIS A 290 -16.98 3.40 -5.09
N GLN A 291 -17.35 4.65 -4.78
CA GLN A 291 -17.37 5.75 -5.72
C GLN A 291 -16.77 6.99 -5.06
N GLN A 292 -15.94 7.70 -5.80
CA GLN A 292 -15.27 8.90 -5.31
C GLN A 292 -15.13 9.92 -6.43
N ILE A 293 -15.34 11.17 -6.10
CA ILE A 293 -15.04 12.32 -6.95
C ILE A 293 -14.22 13.33 -6.16
N GLY A 294 -13.30 14.00 -6.83
CA GLY A 294 -12.57 15.11 -6.24
C GLY A 294 -12.11 16.11 -7.28
N ALA A 295 -11.80 17.29 -6.81
CA ALA A 295 -11.30 18.38 -7.65
C ALA A 295 -10.15 19.10 -6.93
N SER A 296 -9.12 19.48 -7.69
CA SER A 296 -8.01 20.30 -7.22
C SER A 296 -7.89 21.53 -8.10
N TRP A 297 -7.91 22.69 -7.48
CA TRP A 297 -7.64 23.98 -8.10
C TRP A 297 -6.26 24.46 -7.69
N ASP A 298 -5.39 24.74 -8.66
CA ASP A 298 -4.10 25.38 -8.46
C ASP A 298 -4.12 26.76 -9.06
N GLN A 299 -3.70 27.77 -8.31
CA GLN A 299 -3.55 29.15 -8.77
C GLN A 299 -2.15 29.66 -8.44
N HIS A 300 -1.41 30.07 -9.48
CA HIS A 300 -0.11 30.71 -9.33
C HIS A 300 -0.24 32.24 -9.28
N PHE A 301 0.52 32.87 -8.38
CA PHE A 301 0.67 34.32 -8.22
C PHE A 301 2.17 34.63 -8.24
N GLY A 302 2.75 34.73 -9.43
CA GLY A 302 4.22 34.72 -9.57
C GLY A 302 4.76 33.35 -9.16
N ASP A 303 5.67 33.34 -8.19
CA ASP A 303 6.26 32.12 -7.64
C ASP A 303 5.42 31.48 -6.52
N ASP A 304 4.44 32.22 -5.99
CA ASP A 304 3.51 31.71 -4.98
C ASP A 304 2.44 30.84 -5.60
N ARG A 305 1.91 29.87 -4.84
CA ARG A 305 0.84 28.97 -5.28
C ARG A 305 -0.19 28.75 -4.19
N LEU A 306 -1.45 28.92 -4.54
CA LEU A 306 -2.59 28.46 -3.77
C LEU A 306 -3.12 27.16 -4.37
N ARG A 307 -3.26 26.12 -3.58
CA ARG A 307 -3.97 24.90 -3.96
C ARG A 307 -5.16 24.66 -3.04
N VAL A 308 -6.29 24.33 -3.65
CA VAL A 308 -7.51 23.91 -2.95
C VAL A 308 -7.93 22.55 -3.52
N THR A 309 -8.02 21.54 -2.68
CA THR A 309 -8.52 20.21 -3.06
C THR A 309 -9.78 19.94 -2.25
N ALA A 310 -10.83 19.43 -2.90
CA ALA A 310 -12.03 18.94 -2.23
C ALA A 310 -12.45 17.61 -2.84
N TYR A 311 -12.99 16.72 -2.01
CA TYR A 311 -13.40 15.39 -2.44
C TYR A 311 -14.56 14.86 -1.63
N GLY A 312 -15.29 13.88 -2.18
CA GLY A 312 -16.31 13.13 -1.49
C GLY A 312 -16.64 11.84 -2.22
N GLY A 313 -17.29 10.94 -1.52
CA GLY A 313 -17.67 9.64 -2.06
C GLY A 313 -18.41 8.79 -1.06
N ASN A 314 -18.77 7.60 -1.52
CA ASN A 314 -19.40 6.57 -0.71
C ASN A 314 -18.70 5.22 -0.88
N ARG A 315 -18.85 4.35 0.12
CA ARG A 315 -18.30 2.99 0.10
C ARG A 315 -19.21 2.04 0.89
N ASP A 316 -19.79 1.08 0.18
CA ASP A 316 -20.64 0.05 0.75
C ASP A 316 -19.88 -1.26 0.84
N VAL A 317 -19.99 -1.96 1.96
CA VAL A 317 -19.30 -3.23 2.19
C VAL A 317 -20.23 -4.21 2.90
N ILE A 318 -20.37 -5.40 2.31
CA ILE A 318 -21.00 -6.55 2.95
C ILE A 318 -19.98 -7.69 3.01
N GLN A 319 -19.70 -8.19 4.22
CA GLN A 319 -18.74 -9.29 4.41
C GLN A 319 -19.34 -10.40 5.28
N TYR A 320 -19.24 -11.64 4.79
CA TYR A 320 -19.64 -12.86 5.48
C TYR A 320 -18.41 -13.54 6.09
N GLN A 321 -18.45 -13.78 7.41
CA GLN A 321 -17.36 -14.33 8.20
C GLN A 321 -17.63 -15.76 8.66
N ALA A 322 -16.57 -16.51 8.99
CA ALA A 322 -16.66 -17.92 9.39
C ALA A 322 -16.93 -18.09 10.90
N PHE A 323 -18.09 -17.66 11.38
CA PHE A 323 -18.46 -17.78 12.79
C PHE A 323 -19.50 -18.88 13.02
N SER A 324 -19.24 -19.78 13.98
CA SER A 324 -20.21 -20.78 14.41
C SER A 324 -21.40 -20.14 15.14
N LYS A 325 -22.54 -20.84 15.22
CA LYS A 325 -23.69 -20.37 15.99
C LYS A 325 -23.36 -20.20 17.47
N ALA A 326 -22.58 -21.14 18.05
CA ALA A 326 -22.16 -21.06 19.44
C ALA A 326 -21.29 -19.82 19.71
N PHE A 327 -20.43 -19.45 18.77
CA PHE A 327 -19.60 -18.24 18.90
C PHE A 327 -20.45 -16.95 18.81
N GLN A 328 -21.54 -16.97 18.06
CA GLN A 328 -22.47 -15.84 17.94
C GLN A 328 -23.57 -15.81 19.02
N ALA A 329 -23.67 -16.85 19.87
CA ALA A 329 -24.73 -16.96 20.87
C ALA A 329 -24.74 -15.84 21.95
N PRO A 330 -23.61 -15.29 22.45
CA PRO A 330 -23.62 -14.18 23.40
C PRO A 330 -24.41 -12.97 22.84
N ALA A 331 -25.26 -12.37 23.67
CA ALA A 331 -26.09 -11.21 23.27
C ALA A 331 -25.23 -10.04 22.74
N THR A 332 -24.04 -9.87 23.31
CA THR A 332 -23.08 -8.83 22.97
C THR A 332 -22.26 -9.11 21.69
N HIS A 333 -22.44 -10.29 21.05
CA HIS A 333 -21.75 -10.61 19.81
C HIS A 333 -22.41 -9.95 18.61
N SER A 334 -21.69 -9.18 17.80
CA SER A 334 -22.20 -8.40 16.67
C SER A 334 -22.56 -9.19 15.42
N GLY A 335 -22.65 -10.53 15.51
CA GLY A 335 -22.97 -11.41 14.38
C GLY A 335 -21.76 -11.76 13.50
N GLY A 336 -22.00 -12.52 12.45
CA GLY A 336 -21.01 -13.01 11.48
C GLY A 336 -21.16 -12.38 10.09
N VAL A 337 -22.06 -11.42 9.90
CA VAL A 337 -22.13 -10.57 8.70
C VAL A 337 -21.90 -9.13 9.13
N VAL A 338 -20.92 -8.49 8.49
CA VAL A 338 -20.67 -7.05 8.58
C VAL A 338 -21.30 -6.39 7.37
N ASP A 339 -22.07 -5.34 7.60
CA ASP A 339 -22.77 -4.58 6.57
C ASP A 339 -22.69 -3.10 6.95
N PHE A 340 -21.97 -2.30 6.15
CA PHE A 340 -21.88 -0.86 6.39
C PHE A 340 -21.89 -0.05 5.12
N ASP A 341 -22.56 1.09 5.23
CA ASP A 341 -22.62 2.14 4.23
C ASP A 341 -21.81 3.32 4.77
N ARG A 342 -20.78 3.76 4.08
CA ARG A 342 -19.89 4.85 4.45
C ARG A 342 -20.00 6.01 3.49
N ASP A 343 -20.34 7.19 4.00
CA ASP A 343 -20.13 8.47 3.32
C ASP A 343 -18.85 9.12 3.81
N PHE A 344 -18.07 9.69 2.91
CA PHE A 344 -16.86 10.42 3.28
C PHE A 344 -16.66 11.66 2.42
N HIS A 345 -16.04 12.69 2.99
CA HIS A 345 -15.63 13.90 2.29
C HIS A 345 -14.51 14.61 3.03
N GLY A 346 -13.82 15.49 2.31
CA GLY A 346 -12.75 16.29 2.88
C GLY A 346 -12.26 17.37 1.96
N ALA A 347 -11.36 18.19 2.49
CA ALA A 347 -10.71 19.27 1.76
C ALA A 347 -9.29 19.51 2.29
N ASP A 348 -8.39 19.94 1.42
CA ASP A 348 -7.06 20.48 1.74
C ASP A 348 -6.92 21.86 1.11
N LEU A 349 -6.50 22.83 1.92
CA LEU A 349 -6.14 24.17 1.49
C LEU A 349 -4.68 24.40 1.82
N ASN A 350 -3.85 24.75 0.85
CA ASN A 350 -2.47 25.09 1.11
C ASN A 350 -2.00 26.29 0.27
N TRP A 351 -1.17 27.11 0.89
CA TRP A 351 -0.48 28.24 0.29
C TRP A 351 1.02 28.00 0.36
N LEU A 352 1.66 27.98 -0.80
CA LEU A 352 3.11 27.99 -0.94
C LEU A 352 3.59 29.42 -1.22
N HIS A 353 4.42 29.97 -0.37
CA HIS A 353 5.14 31.22 -0.57
C HIS A 353 6.60 30.95 -0.92
N VAL A 354 7.11 31.62 -1.95
CA VAL A 354 8.50 31.50 -2.37
C VAL A 354 9.16 32.87 -2.31
N GLY A 355 10.26 32.95 -1.55
CA GLY A 355 11.04 34.16 -1.37
C GLY A 355 12.54 33.87 -1.27
N GLU A 356 13.31 34.86 -0.89
CA GLU A 356 14.75 34.75 -0.66
C GLU A 356 15.09 35.09 0.78
N LEU A 357 16.01 34.34 1.38
CA LEU A 357 16.54 34.59 2.71
C LEU A 357 18.03 34.25 2.73
N ALA A 358 18.87 35.18 3.20
CA ALA A 358 20.32 35.00 3.38
C ALA A 358 21.02 34.41 2.10
N GLY A 359 20.64 34.87 0.94
CA GLY A 359 21.22 34.44 -0.35
C GLY A 359 20.77 33.06 -0.81
N GLY A 360 19.75 32.45 -0.19
CA GLY A 360 19.13 31.19 -0.58
C GLY A 360 17.63 31.33 -0.83
N LYS A 361 17.05 30.40 -1.58
CA LYS A 361 15.61 30.30 -1.84
C LYS A 361 14.91 29.81 -0.58
N LEU A 362 13.88 30.52 -0.14
CA LEU A 362 13.00 30.13 0.96
C LEU A 362 11.63 29.75 0.40
N SER A 363 11.18 28.55 0.65
CA SER A 363 9.83 28.06 0.29
C SER A 363 9.09 27.71 1.59
N THR A 364 7.92 28.33 1.79
CA THR A 364 7.11 28.10 3.00
C THR A 364 5.70 27.68 2.57
N THR A 365 5.25 26.51 3.02
CA THR A 365 3.88 26.02 2.81
C THR A 365 3.13 26.08 4.13
N ILE A 366 1.94 26.67 4.13
CA ILE A 366 1.00 26.64 5.24
C ILE A 366 -0.30 26.01 4.71
N GLY A 367 -0.91 25.13 5.48
CA GLY A 367 -2.14 24.49 5.03
C GLY A 367 -3.03 23.97 6.17
N LEU A 368 -4.22 23.58 5.75
CA LEU A 368 -5.26 23.02 6.60
C LEU A 368 -5.93 21.85 5.86
N GLU A 369 -5.91 20.69 6.47
CA GLU A 369 -6.59 19.50 5.95
C GLU A 369 -7.75 19.13 6.85
N TYR A 370 -8.90 18.87 6.25
CA TYR A 370 -10.12 18.43 6.91
C TYR A 370 -10.60 17.14 6.28
N GLY A 371 -10.99 16.16 7.10
CA GLY A 371 -11.59 14.92 6.65
C GLY A 371 -12.73 14.48 7.55
N ARG A 372 -13.76 13.88 6.96
CA ARG A 372 -14.89 13.28 7.69
C ARG A 372 -15.35 12.01 7.02
N SER A 373 -15.66 10.98 7.82
CA SER A 373 -16.41 9.80 7.41
C SER A 373 -17.57 9.55 8.37
N SER A 374 -18.65 8.96 7.84
CA SER A 374 -19.82 8.54 8.61
C SER A 374 -20.29 7.19 8.11
N ASP A 375 -20.30 6.19 9.00
CA ASP A 375 -20.69 4.81 8.69
C ASP A 375 -22.06 4.54 9.31
N THR A 376 -23.02 4.07 8.53
CA THR A 376 -24.17 3.34 9.05
C THR A 376 -23.79 1.86 9.07
N ARG A 377 -23.46 1.35 10.24
CA ARG A 377 -22.90 0.01 10.40
C ARG A 377 -23.85 -0.94 11.08
N ARG A 378 -24.12 -2.08 10.41
CA ARG A 378 -24.97 -3.16 10.92
C ARG A 378 -24.20 -4.47 10.99
N GLY A 379 -24.57 -5.30 11.95
CA GLY A 379 -24.07 -6.66 12.11
C GLY A 379 -25.25 -7.63 12.17
N TYR A 380 -25.09 -8.78 11.49
CA TYR A 380 -26.14 -9.80 11.45
C TYR A 380 -25.56 -11.18 11.74
N GLU A 381 -26.40 -12.11 12.20
CA GLU A 381 -26.03 -13.52 12.20
C GLU A 381 -25.72 -13.96 10.76
N ASN A 382 -24.76 -14.85 10.59
CA ASN A 382 -24.43 -15.43 9.28
C ASN A 382 -25.24 -16.70 8.96
N PHE A 383 -26.39 -16.90 9.61
CA PHE A 383 -27.24 -18.08 9.43
C PHE A 383 -28.72 -17.76 9.61
N ILE A 384 -29.57 -18.58 8.96
CA ILE A 384 -31.01 -18.69 9.22
C ILE A 384 -31.31 -20.18 9.41
N GLY A 385 -31.86 -20.55 10.59
CA GLY A 385 -32.08 -21.96 10.89
C GLY A 385 -30.79 -22.81 10.78
N ALA A 386 -30.75 -23.80 9.90
CA ALA A 386 -29.57 -24.65 9.66
C ALA A 386 -28.66 -24.13 8.52
N GLN A 387 -29.09 -23.14 7.75
CA GLN A 387 -28.37 -22.60 6.61
C GLN A 387 -27.37 -21.54 7.07
N PHE A 388 -26.09 -21.71 6.72
CA PHE A 388 -25.02 -20.74 6.91
C PHE A 388 -24.77 -19.91 5.63
N GLY A 389 -24.01 -18.82 5.76
CA GLY A 389 -23.64 -17.95 4.64
C GLY A 389 -24.79 -17.07 4.15
N VAL A 390 -25.80 -16.86 4.97
CA VAL A 390 -26.96 -15.98 4.72
C VAL A 390 -27.07 -14.91 5.80
N LYS A 391 -27.67 -13.78 5.46
CA LYS A 391 -27.90 -12.66 6.36
C LYS A 391 -29.09 -12.99 7.27
N GLY A 392 -28.82 -13.23 8.55
CA GLY A 392 -29.78 -13.62 9.56
C GLY A 392 -30.31 -12.47 10.40
N ALA A 393 -30.50 -12.70 11.70
CA ALA A 393 -31.03 -11.70 12.63
C ALA A 393 -30.03 -10.54 12.86
N LEU A 394 -30.57 -9.32 13.05
CA LEU A 394 -29.79 -8.14 13.40
C LEU A 394 -29.15 -8.31 14.78
N ARG A 395 -27.88 -7.93 14.93
CA ARG A 395 -27.06 -8.08 16.15
C ARG A 395 -26.29 -6.82 16.50
N ARG A 396 -26.24 -5.83 15.59
CA ARG A 396 -25.59 -4.55 15.75
C ARG A 396 -26.24 -3.52 14.82
N ASP A 397 -26.44 -2.29 15.30
CA ASP A 397 -26.86 -1.13 14.50
C ASP A 397 -26.25 0.13 15.11
N GLU A 398 -25.36 0.79 14.38
CA GLU A 398 -24.58 1.92 14.86
C GLU A 398 -24.45 2.99 13.78
N ASN A 399 -24.27 4.23 14.21
CA ASN A 399 -23.81 5.31 13.35
C ASN A 399 -22.47 5.82 13.89
N ASP A 400 -21.40 5.55 13.14
CA ASP A 400 -20.05 5.87 13.54
C ASP A 400 -19.55 7.07 12.74
N LYS A 401 -18.87 8.00 13.40
CA LYS A 401 -18.34 9.21 12.78
C LYS A 401 -16.88 9.40 13.14
N VAL A 402 -16.06 9.69 12.14
CA VAL A 402 -14.68 10.13 12.34
C VAL A 402 -14.50 11.49 11.68
N THR A 403 -13.88 12.42 12.39
CA THR A 403 -13.56 13.75 11.88
C THR A 403 -12.09 14.04 12.18
N SER A 404 -11.34 14.50 11.20
CA SER A 404 -9.97 15.00 11.37
C SER A 404 -9.86 16.47 10.98
N LEU A 405 -9.01 17.20 11.68
CA LEU A 405 -8.65 18.59 11.37
C LEU A 405 -7.19 18.82 11.69
N ASP A 406 -6.42 19.11 10.65
CA ASP A 406 -4.98 19.07 10.71
C ASP A 406 -4.35 20.33 10.08
N PRO A 407 -4.12 21.43 10.83
CA PRO A 407 -3.27 22.52 10.40
C PRO A 407 -1.80 22.08 10.32
N TYR A 408 -1.08 22.55 9.29
CA TYR A 408 0.33 22.26 9.11
C TYR A 408 1.09 23.44 8.52
N ALA A 409 2.39 23.48 8.79
CA ALA A 409 3.31 24.40 8.16
C ALA A 409 4.64 23.70 7.90
N GLN A 410 5.26 24.00 6.80
CA GLN A 410 6.59 23.52 6.45
C GLN A 410 7.37 24.65 5.77
N THR A 411 8.62 24.81 6.15
CA THR A 411 9.53 25.74 5.49
C THR A 411 10.79 25.02 5.04
N GLU A 412 11.31 25.43 3.93
CA GLU A 412 12.55 24.93 3.36
C GLU A 412 13.39 26.08 2.86
N TRP A 413 14.65 26.09 3.26
CA TRP A 413 15.67 27.00 2.78
C TRP A 413 16.71 26.23 1.97
N GLN A 414 16.99 26.70 0.77
CA GLN A 414 17.91 26.06 -0.17
C GLN A 414 18.97 27.06 -0.64
N SER A 415 20.23 26.67 -0.49
CA SER A 415 21.39 27.30 -1.10
C SER A 415 22.09 26.34 -2.06
N ASP A 416 23.23 26.76 -2.62
CA ASP A 416 24.03 25.90 -3.51
C ASP A 416 24.47 24.59 -2.80
N ALA A 417 24.89 24.67 -1.54
CA ALA A 417 25.44 23.54 -0.80
C ALA A 417 24.44 22.86 0.15
N TRP A 418 23.42 23.58 0.62
CA TRP A 418 22.56 23.13 1.71
C TRP A 418 21.09 23.18 1.37
N ILE A 419 20.34 22.19 1.85
CA ILE A 419 18.88 22.25 1.96
C ILE A 419 18.53 22.01 3.43
N LEU A 420 17.81 22.94 4.04
CA LEU A 420 17.30 22.85 5.41
C LEU A 420 15.79 22.85 5.35
N SER A 421 15.13 21.88 5.99
CA SER A 421 13.67 21.83 6.05
C SER A 421 13.20 21.62 7.48
N ALA A 422 12.15 22.35 7.86
CA ALA A 422 11.46 22.21 9.13
C ALA A 422 9.94 22.20 8.90
N GLY A 423 9.24 21.31 9.56
CA GLY A 423 7.77 21.20 9.44
C GLY A 423 7.13 20.91 10.78
N LEU A 424 5.87 21.30 10.89
CA LEU A 424 5.02 21.05 12.04
C LEU A 424 3.61 20.78 11.58
N ARG A 425 2.99 19.71 12.08
CA ARG A 425 1.57 19.42 11.90
C ARG A 425 0.91 19.18 13.25
N HIS A 426 -0.26 19.72 13.44
CA HIS A 426 -1.12 19.37 14.57
C HIS A 426 -2.30 18.56 14.04
N SER A 427 -2.42 17.31 14.46
CA SER A 427 -3.52 16.44 14.06
C SER A 427 -4.50 16.28 15.21
N SER A 428 -5.80 16.44 14.92
CA SER A 428 -6.90 16.13 15.82
C SER A 428 -7.86 15.16 15.11
N VAL A 429 -8.10 14.01 15.75
CA VAL A 429 -8.99 12.96 15.23
C VAL A 429 -10.05 12.66 16.29
N LYS A 430 -11.31 13.00 15.98
CA LYS A 430 -12.46 12.71 16.84
C LYS A 430 -13.24 11.53 16.29
N ILE A 431 -13.49 10.54 17.15
CA ILE A 431 -14.28 9.34 16.85
C ILE A 431 -15.51 9.34 17.75
N ALA A 432 -16.70 9.16 17.17
CA ALA A 432 -17.96 9.10 17.89
C ALA A 432 -18.79 7.93 17.37
N VAL A 433 -19.42 7.22 18.28
CA VAL A 433 -20.29 6.06 18.03
C VAL A 433 -21.65 6.35 18.65
N ASP A 434 -22.71 6.15 17.88
CA ASP A 434 -24.10 6.23 18.29
C ASP A 434 -24.73 4.84 18.11
N ASP A 435 -24.81 4.08 19.20
CA ASP A 435 -25.38 2.75 19.23
C ASP A 435 -26.92 2.82 19.25
N ARG A 436 -27.53 2.14 18.30
CA ARG A 436 -28.99 2.03 18.14
C ARG A 436 -29.52 0.64 18.48
N PHE A 437 -28.65 -0.34 18.69
CA PHE A 437 -29.02 -1.71 19.05
C PHE A 437 -28.96 -1.89 20.57
N LEU A 438 -29.82 -1.18 21.28
CA LEU A 438 -29.79 -1.06 22.75
C LEU A 438 -30.19 -2.31 23.53
N SER A 439 -30.62 -3.40 22.85
CA SER A 439 -31.04 -4.64 23.52
C SER A 439 -29.91 -5.43 24.17
N ASN A 440 -28.64 -5.15 23.79
CA ASN A 440 -27.44 -5.79 24.34
C ASN A 440 -26.62 -4.85 25.25
N GLY A 441 -27.11 -3.64 25.50
CA GLY A 441 -26.45 -2.56 26.23
C GLY A 441 -26.42 -1.27 25.39
N ASN A 442 -25.72 -0.25 25.87
CA ASN A 442 -25.47 0.97 25.12
C ASN A 442 -23.96 1.19 25.03
N ASP A 443 -23.43 1.01 23.82
CA ASP A 443 -22.01 1.14 23.49
C ASP A 443 -21.67 2.54 22.90
N SER A 444 -22.62 3.51 22.98
CA SER A 444 -22.39 4.88 22.50
C SER A 444 -21.27 5.57 23.28
N GLY A 445 -20.48 6.36 22.58
CA GLY A 445 -19.41 7.12 23.19
C GLY A 445 -18.61 7.94 22.18
N SER A 446 -17.68 8.72 22.68
CA SER A 446 -16.76 9.47 21.84
C SER A 446 -15.40 9.62 22.50
N LEU A 447 -14.37 9.75 21.66
CA LEU A 447 -13.02 10.06 22.09
C LEU A 447 -12.35 10.96 21.05
N GLU A 448 -11.34 11.67 21.50
CA GLU A 448 -10.53 12.55 20.67
C GLU A 448 -9.05 12.32 20.95
N TYR A 449 -8.29 12.19 19.89
CA TYR A 449 -6.84 12.07 19.94
C TYR A 449 -6.23 13.30 19.25
N SER A 450 -5.25 13.92 19.88
CA SER A 450 -4.49 15.00 19.27
C SER A 450 -3.00 14.85 19.48
N HIS A 451 -2.23 15.28 18.50
CA HIS A 451 -0.78 15.26 18.59
C HIS A 451 -0.14 16.26 17.63
N THR A 452 0.99 16.83 18.08
CA THR A 452 1.82 17.68 17.24
C THR A 452 3.09 16.94 16.80
N THR A 453 3.28 16.87 15.49
CA THR A 453 4.37 16.13 14.85
C THR A 453 5.37 17.10 14.21
N PRO A 454 6.51 17.41 14.86
CA PRO A 454 7.60 18.15 14.25
C PRO A 454 8.42 17.25 13.32
N VAL A 455 8.95 17.83 12.24
CA VAL A 455 9.95 17.23 11.36
C VAL A 455 11.07 18.22 11.08
N LEU A 456 12.29 17.72 11.04
CA LEU A 456 13.50 18.48 10.69
C LEU A 456 14.32 17.66 9.70
N GLY A 457 14.93 18.33 8.74
CA GLY A 457 15.82 17.71 7.76
C GLY A 457 16.92 18.64 7.31
N LEU A 458 18.03 18.02 6.98
CA LEU A 458 19.24 18.67 6.48
C LEU A 458 19.79 17.83 5.34
N LEU A 459 20.12 18.44 4.21
CA LEU A 459 20.88 17.83 3.14
C LEU A 459 22.10 18.72 2.82
N TYR A 460 23.23 18.07 2.64
CA TYR A 460 24.48 18.71 2.20
C TYR A 460 24.93 18.11 0.87
N ARG A 461 25.11 18.96 -0.12
CA ARG A 461 25.67 18.59 -1.43
C ARG A 461 27.18 18.53 -1.31
N LEU A 462 27.71 17.32 -1.04
CA LEU A 462 29.14 17.08 -0.88
C LEU A 462 29.89 17.24 -2.21
N SER A 463 29.23 16.88 -3.30
CA SER A 463 29.68 17.11 -4.68
C SER A 463 28.47 17.10 -5.63
N PRO A 464 28.62 17.48 -6.92
CA PRO A 464 27.53 17.34 -7.89
C PRO A 464 26.98 15.92 -8.04
N ALA A 465 27.74 14.90 -7.62
CA ALA A 465 27.41 13.49 -7.71
C ALA A 465 27.06 12.82 -6.37
N LEU A 466 27.14 13.54 -5.24
CA LEU A 466 26.95 12.95 -3.92
C LEU A 466 26.31 13.92 -2.94
N ASN A 467 25.14 13.57 -2.46
CA ASN A 467 24.44 14.23 -1.37
C ASN A 467 24.42 13.36 -0.12
N VAL A 468 24.52 13.98 1.05
CA VAL A 468 24.34 13.36 2.36
C VAL A 468 23.21 14.07 3.07
N TYR A 469 22.30 13.32 3.70
CA TYR A 469 21.19 13.92 4.44
C TYR A 469 21.00 13.28 5.82
N ALA A 470 20.37 14.04 6.71
CA ALA A 470 19.89 13.57 7.99
C ALA A 470 18.52 14.16 8.29
N SER A 471 17.63 13.39 8.88
CA SER A 471 16.30 13.85 9.25
C SER A 471 15.81 13.23 10.55
N ALA A 472 14.92 13.95 11.24
CA ALA A 472 14.31 13.53 12.50
C ALA A 472 12.85 13.98 12.55
N ALA A 473 11.97 13.15 13.13
CA ALA A 473 10.57 13.49 13.33
C ALA A 473 9.95 12.77 14.53
N ARG A 474 8.78 13.27 14.96
CA ARG A 474 7.84 12.52 15.78
C ARG A 474 6.67 12.09 14.90
N GLY A 475 6.23 10.84 15.05
CA GLY A 475 5.08 10.28 14.37
C GLY A 475 3.98 9.94 15.36
N PHE A 476 2.78 9.72 14.80
CA PHE A 476 1.57 9.49 15.57
C PHE A 476 0.62 8.60 14.76
N GLU A 477 0.03 7.60 15.41
CA GLU A 477 -1.02 6.75 14.82
C GLU A 477 -2.14 6.55 15.84
N THR A 478 -3.36 6.98 15.50
CA THR A 478 -4.54 6.69 16.32
C THR A 478 -4.98 5.25 16.12
N PRO A 479 -5.70 4.63 17.05
CA PRO A 479 -6.55 3.51 16.70
C PRO A 479 -7.54 3.91 15.60
N THR A 480 -7.79 3.00 14.65
CA THR A 480 -8.86 3.16 13.66
C THR A 480 -10.20 2.79 14.28
N LEU A 481 -11.28 3.20 13.62
CA LEU A 481 -12.62 2.76 13.99
C LEU A 481 -12.71 1.23 14.10
N ASN A 482 -12.13 0.50 13.12
CA ASN A 482 -12.09 -0.97 13.14
C ASN A 482 -11.27 -1.56 14.30
N GLU A 483 -10.21 -0.90 14.74
CA GLU A 483 -9.40 -1.34 15.88
C GLU A 483 -10.11 -1.10 17.22
N LEU A 484 -11.04 -0.15 17.28
CA LEU A 484 -11.85 0.17 18.46
C LEU A 484 -13.09 -0.72 18.61
N PHE A 485 -13.60 -1.36 17.56
CA PHE A 485 -14.89 -2.05 17.56
C PHE A 485 -15.03 -3.20 18.54
N TYR A 486 -13.92 -3.78 19.00
CA TYR A 486 -13.95 -4.96 19.87
C TYR A 486 -13.05 -4.77 21.07
N SER A 487 -13.64 -4.80 22.27
CA SER A 487 -12.85 -4.88 23.49
C SER A 487 -12.48 -6.34 23.77
N GLY A 488 -11.26 -6.59 24.25
CA GLY A 488 -10.83 -7.95 24.65
C GLY A 488 -11.62 -8.55 25.82
N THR A 489 -12.46 -7.75 26.48
CA THR A 489 -13.29 -8.16 27.65
C THR A 489 -14.75 -8.44 27.28
N GLY A 490 -15.15 -8.39 26.02
CA GLY A 490 -16.49 -8.79 25.57
C GLY A 490 -17.16 -7.82 24.62
N ALA A 491 -18.04 -6.95 25.08
CA ALA A 491 -18.89 -6.13 24.24
C ALA A 491 -18.34 -4.73 24.01
N GLY A 492 -18.68 -4.17 22.87
CA GLY A 492 -18.57 -2.78 22.59
C GLY A 492 -17.19 -2.25 22.28
N PHE A 493 -17.12 -0.94 22.16
CA PHE A 493 -15.93 -0.20 21.79
C PHE A 493 -14.84 -0.24 22.87
N ASN A 494 -13.60 -0.36 22.43
CA ASN A 494 -12.44 -0.24 23.30
C ASN A 494 -11.95 1.20 23.40
N PHE A 495 -12.66 2.03 24.16
CA PHE A 495 -12.28 3.44 24.40
C PHE A 495 -10.98 3.62 25.21
N ARG A 496 -10.31 2.53 25.65
CA ARG A 496 -9.06 2.59 26.41
C ARG A 496 -7.82 2.60 25.53
N LEU A 497 -7.96 2.25 24.24
CA LEU A 497 -6.82 2.26 23.32
C LEU A 497 -6.25 3.68 23.21
N GLN A 498 -4.94 3.74 23.33
CA GLN A 498 -4.18 4.98 23.18
C GLN A 498 -3.51 5.04 21.81
N PRO A 499 -3.30 6.23 21.24
CA PRO A 499 -2.52 6.36 20.02
C PRO A 499 -1.06 5.97 20.26
N SER A 500 -0.46 5.30 19.29
CA SER A 500 0.98 5.05 19.30
C SER A 500 1.74 6.31 18.90
N ARG A 501 2.91 6.52 19.52
CA ARG A 501 3.80 7.66 19.32
C ARG A 501 5.19 7.20 19.00
N SER A 502 5.73 7.66 17.88
CA SER A 502 7.05 7.26 17.42
C SER A 502 8.04 8.42 17.34
N THR A 503 9.31 8.11 17.48
CA THR A 503 10.44 9.02 17.23
C THR A 503 11.29 8.39 16.16
N HIS A 504 11.51 9.12 15.06
CA HIS A 504 12.23 8.69 13.88
C HIS A 504 13.54 9.43 13.75
N LEU A 505 14.60 8.71 13.44
CA LEU A 505 15.90 9.24 13.06
C LEU A 505 16.36 8.52 11.80
N GLU A 506 16.85 9.27 10.83
CA GLU A 506 17.35 8.73 9.56
C GLU A 506 18.56 9.53 9.09
N THR A 507 19.52 8.86 8.49
CA THR A 507 20.58 9.47 7.69
C THR A 507 20.83 8.63 6.46
N GLY A 508 21.24 9.26 5.38
CA GLY A 508 21.48 8.55 4.13
C GLY A 508 22.36 9.32 3.16
N ILE A 509 22.67 8.63 2.08
CA ILE A 509 23.43 9.16 0.94
C ILE A 509 22.63 8.96 -0.34
N LYS A 510 22.80 9.89 -1.26
CA LYS A 510 22.31 9.80 -2.63
C LYS A 510 23.44 10.07 -3.58
N SER A 511 23.73 9.14 -4.46
CA SER A 511 24.88 9.19 -5.35
C SER A 511 24.47 8.95 -6.79
N ARG A 512 25.11 9.71 -7.68
CA ARG A 512 25.08 9.52 -9.14
C ARG A 512 26.49 9.14 -9.58
N LEU A 513 26.65 8.00 -10.22
CA LEU A 513 27.91 7.56 -10.80
C LEU A 513 27.80 7.61 -12.32
N GLY A 514 28.38 8.68 -12.91
CA GLY A 514 28.10 9.03 -14.31
C GLY A 514 26.63 9.40 -14.51
N ASP A 515 26.15 9.29 -15.76
CA ASP A 515 24.80 9.73 -16.14
C ASP A 515 23.72 8.64 -15.96
N SER A 516 24.11 7.41 -15.71
CA SER A 516 23.21 6.25 -15.79
C SER A 516 23.08 5.42 -14.51
N THR A 517 23.89 5.69 -13.47
CA THR A 517 23.87 4.89 -12.24
C THR A 517 23.47 5.74 -11.03
N HIS A 518 22.43 5.29 -10.34
CA HIS A 518 21.91 5.91 -9.13
C HIS A 518 22.01 4.95 -7.95
N ILE A 519 22.52 5.43 -6.82
CA ILE A 519 22.62 4.68 -5.57
C ILE A 519 22.01 5.52 -4.46
N ASN A 520 21.02 4.98 -3.75
CA ASN A 520 20.49 5.58 -2.54
C ASN A 520 20.66 4.59 -1.40
N ALA A 521 21.21 5.05 -0.28
CA ALA A 521 21.32 4.24 0.93
C ALA A 521 20.85 5.04 2.14
N ALA A 522 20.14 4.39 3.04
CA ALA A 522 19.66 4.99 4.28
C ALA A 522 19.87 4.03 5.45
N ILE A 523 20.18 4.57 6.61
CA ILE A 523 20.09 3.89 7.90
C ILE A 523 19.10 4.64 8.78
N PHE A 524 18.31 3.91 9.53
CA PHE A 524 17.25 4.51 10.34
C PHE A 524 17.05 3.80 11.67
N GLN A 525 16.50 4.54 12.62
CA GLN A 525 15.99 4.04 13.88
C GLN A 525 14.64 4.67 14.19
N VAL A 526 13.68 3.83 14.60
CA VAL A 526 12.38 4.27 15.08
C VAL A 526 12.09 3.62 16.42
N ARG A 527 11.72 4.42 17.42
CA ARG A 527 11.17 3.96 18.69
C ARG A 527 9.73 4.36 18.81
N THR A 528 8.85 3.37 19.07
CA THR A 528 7.42 3.61 19.25
C THR A 528 7.03 3.26 20.69
N ARG A 529 6.24 4.13 21.32
CA ARG A 529 5.57 3.89 22.60
C ARG A 529 4.10 3.65 22.37
N ASP A 530 3.47 2.89 23.24
CA ASP A 530 2.05 2.54 23.17
C ASP A 530 1.70 1.89 21.83
N GLU A 531 2.60 1.04 21.29
CA GLU A 531 2.41 0.36 20.02
C GLU A 531 1.09 -0.42 20.02
N LEU A 532 0.27 -0.20 18.99
CA LEU A 532 -0.96 -0.95 18.79
C LEU A 532 -0.62 -2.35 18.26
N VAL A 533 -1.04 -3.39 18.97
CA VAL A 533 -0.82 -4.79 18.60
C VAL A 533 -2.11 -5.58 18.67
N VAL A 534 -2.14 -6.70 17.94
CA VAL A 534 -3.27 -7.64 18.01
C VAL A 534 -3.32 -8.26 19.40
N ASP A 535 -4.45 -8.13 20.08
CA ASP A 535 -4.72 -8.83 21.34
C ASP A 535 -5.22 -10.25 21.09
N SER A 536 -6.21 -10.36 20.19
CA SER A 536 -6.71 -11.64 19.70
C SER A 536 -7.31 -11.49 18.31
N SER A 537 -7.21 -12.54 17.49
CA SER A 537 -7.86 -12.60 16.18
C SER A 537 -8.49 -13.97 16.00
N SER A 538 -9.78 -14.02 15.69
CA SER A 538 -10.51 -15.27 15.50
C SER A 538 -11.66 -15.08 14.54
N GLY A 539 -11.75 -15.96 13.53
CA GLY A 539 -12.88 -16.04 12.61
C GLY A 539 -13.11 -14.80 11.76
N GLY A 540 -12.11 -13.92 11.63
CA GLY A 540 -12.22 -12.63 10.91
C GLY A 540 -12.51 -11.44 11.82
N ARG A 541 -12.48 -11.64 13.16
CA ARG A 541 -12.59 -10.57 14.15
C ARG A 541 -11.28 -10.42 14.90
N THR A 542 -10.79 -9.19 15.02
CA THR A 542 -9.53 -8.87 15.70
C THR A 542 -9.79 -7.82 16.78
N SER A 543 -9.32 -8.04 17.99
CA SER A 543 -9.22 -7.04 19.05
C SER A 543 -7.77 -6.58 19.20
N TYR A 544 -7.60 -5.37 19.73
CA TYR A 544 -6.30 -4.71 19.83
C TYR A 544 -6.04 -4.24 21.26
N ARG A 545 -4.75 -4.11 21.58
CA ARG A 545 -4.26 -3.51 22.82
C ARG A 545 -3.01 -2.68 22.55
N ASN A 546 -2.65 -1.83 23.49
CA ASN A 546 -1.35 -1.17 23.48
C ASN A 546 -0.30 -2.09 24.07
N ALA A 547 0.79 -2.34 23.33
CA ALA A 547 2.02 -2.90 23.84
C ALA A 547 2.86 -1.78 24.52
N GLY A 548 3.93 -2.15 25.25
CA GLY A 548 4.81 -1.18 25.90
C GLY A 548 5.55 -0.30 24.89
N SER A 549 6.65 -0.80 24.35
CA SER A 549 7.45 -0.09 23.35
C SER A 549 8.06 -1.04 22.32
N THR A 550 8.32 -0.51 21.12
CA THR A 550 8.99 -1.22 20.04
C THR A 550 10.17 -0.45 19.52
N LEU A 551 11.15 -1.18 18.98
CA LEU A 551 12.33 -0.63 18.33
C LEU A 551 12.44 -1.21 16.92
N ARG A 552 12.54 -0.33 15.94
CA ARG A 552 12.83 -0.65 14.54
C ARG A 552 14.16 0.00 14.16
N GLN A 553 15.11 -0.80 13.70
CA GLN A 553 16.41 -0.34 13.21
C GLN A 553 16.71 -1.05 11.92
N GLY A 554 17.18 -0.34 10.91
CA GLY A 554 17.43 -0.94 9.62
C GLY A 554 18.30 -0.14 8.70
N MET A 555 18.60 -0.77 7.58
CA MET A 555 19.27 -0.19 6.43
C MET A 555 18.50 -0.52 5.16
N GLU A 556 18.50 0.42 4.24
CA GLU A 556 17.90 0.32 2.92
C GLU A 556 18.93 0.71 1.88
N LEU A 557 18.90 0.03 0.75
CA LEU A 557 19.74 0.32 -0.40
C LEU A 557 18.90 0.17 -1.67
N SER A 558 18.91 1.17 -2.53
CA SER A 558 18.47 1.06 -3.92
C SER A 558 19.62 1.34 -4.86
N PHE A 559 19.64 0.59 -5.94
CA PHE A 559 20.61 0.68 -7.01
C PHE A 559 19.88 0.56 -8.33
N ASP A 560 20.08 1.52 -9.22
CA ASP A 560 19.58 1.54 -10.59
C ASP A 560 20.71 1.90 -11.53
N THR A 561 20.87 1.14 -12.62
CA THR A 561 21.87 1.44 -13.64
C THR A 561 21.39 1.04 -15.03
N ALA A 562 21.81 1.80 -16.03
CA ALA A 562 21.65 1.45 -17.44
C ALA A 562 23.03 1.42 -18.11
N TRP A 563 23.25 0.40 -18.94
CA TRP A 563 24.48 0.24 -19.71
C TRP A 563 24.22 0.42 -21.20
N SER A 564 25.27 0.49 -21.97
CA SER A 564 25.19 0.45 -23.43
C SER A 564 24.50 -0.83 -23.92
N HIS A 565 23.98 -0.81 -25.13
CA HIS A 565 23.29 -1.95 -25.76
C HIS A 565 21.98 -2.37 -25.09
N GLY A 566 21.32 -1.43 -24.37
CA GLY A 566 19.96 -1.63 -23.83
C GLY A 566 19.89 -2.49 -22.57
N LEU A 567 21.01 -2.85 -21.95
CA LEU A 567 21.02 -3.52 -20.67
C LEU A 567 20.76 -2.56 -19.51
N SER A 568 20.01 -3.00 -18.52
CA SER A 568 19.80 -2.28 -17.26
C SER A 568 19.69 -3.24 -16.08
N ALA A 569 20.05 -2.76 -14.90
CA ALA A 569 19.88 -3.53 -13.68
C ALA A 569 19.30 -2.65 -12.57
N ARG A 570 18.50 -3.26 -11.72
CA ARG A 570 17.94 -2.66 -10.51
C ARG A 570 18.11 -3.61 -9.33
N ALA A 571 18.38 -3.05 -8.16
CA ALA A 571 18.33 -3.78 -6.91
C ALA A 571 17.72 -2.95 -5.80
N ALA A 572 16.97 -3.60 -4.91
CA ALA A 572 16.45 -3.03 -3.68
C ALA A 572 16.69 -4.01 -2.54
N LEU A 573 17.40 -3.57 -1.52
CA LEU A 573 17.77 -4.39 -0.37
C LEU A 573 17.32 -3.72 0.91
N THR A 574 16.77 -4.50 1.84
CA THR A 574 16.38 -4.05 3.16
C THR A 574 16.88 -5.02 4.20
N SER A 575 17.50 -4.50 5.25
CA SER A 575 17.77 -5.22 6.48
C SER A 575 17.06 -4.51 7.62
N LEU A 576 16.19 -5.21 8.37
CA LEU A 576 15.33 -4.61 9.38
C LEU A 576 15.29 -5.48 10.64
N ARG A 577 15.61 -4.89 11.78
CA ARG A 577 15.34 -5.46 13.09
C ARG A 577 14.15 -4.71 13.69
N ALA A 578 12.97 -5.36 13.76
CA ALA A 578 11.77 -4.83 14.39
C ALA A 578 11.41 -5.74 15.59
N VAL A 579 11.50 -5.20 16.80
CA VAL A 579 11.37 -5.98 18.05
C VAL A 579 10.58 -5.22 19.10
N TYR A 580 10.04 -5.94 20.07
CA TYR A 580 9.52 -5.37 21.29
C TYR A 580 10.69 -4.95 22.19
N ASP A 581 10.80 -3.66 22.50
CA ASP A 581 11.85 -3.06 23.35
C ASP A 581 11.59 -3.36 24.85
N ARG A 582 10.35 -3.69 25.19
CA ARG A 582 9.93 -4.17 26.52
C ARG A 582 8.93 -5.31 26.37
N GLY A 583 9.10 -6.35 27.19
CA GLY A 583 8.18 -7.47 27.25
C GLY A 583 6.83 -7.08 27.86
N PHE A 584 5.77 -7.81 27.49
CA PHE A 584 4.42 -7.68 28.02
C PHE A 584 3.66 -9.02 27.92
N GLY A 585 2.90 -9.39 28.95
CA GLY A 585 2.23 -10.68 28.98
C GLY A 585 3.21 -11.85 28.76
N ALA A 586 2.94 -12.68 27.74
CA ALA A 586 3.83 -13.78 27.32
C ALA A 586 4.92 -13.36 26.33
N VAL A 587 4.94 -12.10 25.90
CA VAL A 587 5.90 -11.57 24.93
C VAL A 587 7.17 -11.12 25.64
N ALA A 588 8.30 -11.75 25.33
CA ALA A 588 9.59 -11.39 25.91
C ALA A 588 10.16 -10.12 25.24
N GLU A 589 10.99 -9.37 25.98
CA GLU A 589 11.84 -8.34 25.40
C GLU A 589 12.73 -8.94 24.30
N GLY A 590 12.83 -8.25 23.15
CA GLY A 590 13.56 -8.72 22.00
C GLY A 590 12.78 -9.66 21.08
N SER A 591 11.55 -10.09 21.46
CA SER A 591 10.66 -10.81 20.54
C SER A 591 10.40 -9.97 19.29
N ARG A 592 10.37 -10.63 18.13
CA ARG A 592 10.19 -9.96 16.84
C ARG A 592 8.75 -9.57 16.62
N MET A 593 8.54 -8.42 16.05
CA MET A 593 7.21 -7.99 15.61
C MET A 593 6.69 -8.93 14.51
N PRO A 594 5.46 -9.46 14.63
CA PRO A 594 4.89 -10.36 13.63
C PRO A 594 4.58 -9.62 12.32
N GLY A 595 4.54 -10.38 11.22
CA GLY A 595 4.29 -9.82 9.88
C GLY A 595 5.49 -9.07 9.27
N VAL A 596 6.62 -8.95 10.00
CA VAL A 596 7.80 -8.18 9.57
C VAL A 596 8.97 -9.11 9.26
N PRO A 597 9.44 -9.18 8.00
CA PRO A 597 10.67 -9.90 7.66
C PRO A 597 11.91 -9.09 8.08
N ASN A 598 13.00 -9.82 8.42
CA ASN A 598 14.27 -9.15 8.75
C ASN A 598 15.04 -8.66 7.54
N ALA A 599 14.81 -9.28 6.40
CA ALA A 599 15.47 -8.93 5.17
C ALA A 599 14.55 -9.19 3.99
N ASN A 600 14.56 -8.25 3.06
CA ASN A 600 13.95 -8.36 1.74
C ASN A 600 14.96 -7.97 0.69
N ALA A 601 14.88 -8.62 -0.45
CA ALA A 601 15.69 -8.31 -1.60
C ALA A 601 14.85 -8.39 -2.88
N TYR A 602 15.06 -7.44 -3.76
CA TYR A 602 14.61 -7.42 -5.14
C TYR A 602 15.82 -7.21 -6.04
N GLY A 603 15.87 -7.91 -7.15
CA GLY A 603 16.87 -7.73 -8.20
C GLY A 603 16.23 -7.93 -9.57
N GLU A 604 16.59 -7.10 -10.52
CA GLU A 604 16.16 -7.19 -11.91
C GLU A 604 17.35 -6.97 -12.84
N LEU A 605 17.42 -7.79 -13.87
CA LEU A 605 18.26 -7.57 -15.02
C LEU A 605 17.37 -7.54 -16.26
N ALA A 606 17.36 -6.40 -16.96
CA ALA A 606 16.51 -6.19 -18.11
C ALA A 606 17.34 -5.82 -19.34
N TRP A 607 16.83 -6.17 -20.50
CA TRP A 607 17.37 -5.80 -21.79
C TRP A 607 16.25 -5.28 -22.69
N LYS A 608 16.55 -4.21 -23.46
CA LYS A 608 15.70 -3.69 -24.52
C LYS A 608 16.56 -3.51 -25.78
N ASP A 609 16.02 -3.82 -26.94
CA ASP A 609 16.70 -3.54 -28.20
C ASP A 609 16.76 -2.04 -28.48
N SER A 610 17.65 -1.61 -29.39
CA SER A 610 17.87 -0.19 -29.72
C SER A 610 16.63 0.56 -30.16
N ASP A 611 15.70 -0.13 -30.80
CA ASP A 611 14.45 0.45 -31.30
C ASP A 611 13.28 0.28 -30.31
N ASN A 612 13.53 -0.26 -29.12
CA ASN A 612 12.52 -0.60 -28.11
C ASN A 612 11.38 -1.51 -28.65
N ARG A 613 11.71 -2.37 -29.65
CA ARG A 613 10.74 -3.31 -30.24
C ARG A 613 10.65 -4.60 -29.44
N PHE A 614 11.74 -5.02 -28.83
CA PHE A 614 11.80 -6.24 -28.00
C PHE A 614 12.43 -5.92 -26.66
N GLY A 615 11.92 -6.59 -25.63
CA GLY A 615 12.48 -6.54 -24.31
C GLY A 615 12.42 -7.89 -23.61
N ALA A 616 13.34 -8.11 -22.68
CA ALA A 616 13.36 -9.28 -21.82
C ALA A 616 13.86 -8.88 -20.44
N ALA A 617 13.38 -9.54 -19.38
CA ALA A 617 13.92 -9.33 -18.05
C ALA A 617 13.83 -10.60 -17.19
N LEU A 618 14.78 -10.70 -16.26
CA LEU A 618 14.76 -11.63 -15.14
C LEU A 618 14.63 -10.85 -13.83
N GLU A 619 13.73 -11.29 -12.97
CA GLU A 619 13.46 -10.70 -11.67
C GLU A 619 13.68 -11.75 -10.58
N ALA A 620 14.33 -11.38 -9.51
CA ALA A 620 14.48 -12.18 -8.30
C ALA A 620 13.87 -11.44 -7.11
N VAL A 621 13.02 -12.12 -6.34
CA VAL A 621 12.43 -11.59 -5.10
C VAL A 621 12.75 -12.55 -3.97
N ALA A 622 13.27 -12.05 -2.86
CA ALA A 622 13.56 -12.85 -1.69
C ALA A 622 13.09 -12.17 -0.40
N SER A 623 12.63 -12.98 0.53
CA SER A 623 12.22 -12.52 1.87
C SER A 623 12.69 -13.51 2.93
N SER A 624 13.11 -13.00 4.08
CA SER A 624 13.43 -13.83 5.25
C SER A 624 12.17 -14.44 5.87
N ASN A 625 12.33 -15.28 6.88
CA ASN A 625 11.22 -15.81 7.67
C ASN A 625 10.45 -14.70 8.38
N ILE A 626 9.13 -14.92 8.55
CA ILE A 626 8.20 -13.98 9.17
C ILE A 626 7.47 -14.70 10.31
N TYR A 627 7.46 -14.10 11.49
CA TYR A 627 6.68 -14.60 12.64
C TYR A 627 5.21 -14.21 12.49
N ALA A 628 4.32 -15.07 12.96
CA ALA A 628 2.88 -14.88 12.81
C ALA A 628 2.20 -14.30 14.05
N GLU A 629 2.87 -14.32 15.22
CA GLU A 629 2.34 -13.81 16.48
C GLU A 629 3.46 -13.24 17.38
N ASP A 630 3.07 -12.44 18.38
CA ASP A 630 3.98 -11.58 19.15
C ASP A 630 4.99 -12.35 20.02
N ALA A 631 4.60 -13.52 20.60
CA ALA A 631 5.47 -14.31 21.46
C ALA A 631 6.54 -15.08 20.68
N ASN A 632 6.40 -15.18 19.35
CA ASN A 632 7.27 -15.95 18.45
C ASN A 632 7.33 -17.45 18.79
N ALA A 633 6.30 -17.97 19.42
CA ALA A 633 6.23 -19.37 19.86
C ALA A 633 5.77 -20.31 18.74
N ASP A 634 4.90 -19.82 17.87
CA ASP A 634 4.37 -20.60 16.76
C ASP A 634 5.32 -20.66 15.57
N LYS A 635 5.04 -21.57 14.65
CA LYS A 635 5.85 -21.75 13.45
C LYS A 635 5.89 -20.49 12.61
N ALA A 636 7.07 -19.90 12.43
CA ALA A 636 7.24 -18.81 11.50
C ALA A 636 7.06 -19.27 10.04
N ALA A 637 6.48 -18.43 9.18
CA ALA A 637 6.52 -18.66 7.74
C ALA A 637 7.99 -18.68 7.26
N PRO A 638 8.43 -19.74 6.57
CA PRO A 638 9.81 -19.83 6.09
C PRO A 638 10.12 -18.73 5.08
N GLY A 639 11.37 -18.28 5.09
CA GLY A 639 11.87 -17.40 4.04
C GLY A 639 11.85 -18.08 2.66
N TYR A 640 11.77 -17.26 1.62
CA TYR A 640 11.72 -17.73 0.24
C TYR A 640 12.56 -16.87 -0.69
N GLY A 641 12.86 -17.46 -1.86
CA GLY A 641 13.36 -16.76 -3.04
C GLY A 641 12.65 -17.28 -4.26
N VAL A 642 12.17 -16.39 -5.11
CA VAL A 642 11.48 -16.70 -6.38
C VAL A 642 12.13 -15.96 -7.53
N LEU A 643 12.13 -16.59 -8.70
CA LEU A 643 12.65 -16.05 -9.95
C LEU A 643 11.51 -15.94 -10.94
N ASN A 644 11.39 -14.78 -11.59
CA ASN A 644 10.41 -14.50 -12.62
C ASN A 644 11.13 -14.13 -13.93
N ALA A 645 10.49 -14.35 -15.05
CA ALA A 645 10.98 -13.90 -16.36
C ALA A 645 9.85 -13.27 -17.15
N ARG A 646 10.18 -12.25 -17.94
CA ARG A 646 9.26 -11.66 -18.89
C ARG A 646 9.93 -11.35 -20.21
N VAL A 647 9.14 -11.39 -21.28
CA VAL A 647 9.51 -10.91 -22.60
C VAL A 647 8.37 -10.07 -23.14
N ASN A 648 8.70 -9.02 -23.87
CA ASN A 648 7.72 -8.16 -24.51
C ASN A 648 8.15 -7.80 -25.94
N ALA A 649 7.16 -7.44 -26.75
CA ALA A 649 7.35 -6.92 -28.10
C ALA A 649 6.45 -5.69 -28.31
N SER A 650 6.94 -4.72 -29.09
CA SER A 650 6.22 -3.52 -29.46
C SER A 650 6.39 -3.23 -30.94
N GLN A 651 5.29 -2.97 -31.63
CA GLN A 651 5.28 -2.59 -33.04
C GLN A 651 4.51 -1.29 -33.24
N GLN A 652 4.96 -0.47 -34.19
CA GLN A 652 4.26 0.74 -34.60
C GLN A 652 3.96 0.69 -36.08
N TRP A 653 2.70 0.97 -36.47
CA TRP A 653 2.28 1.00 -37.86
C TRP A 653 1.09 1.93 -38.06
N ARG A 654 1.26 2.99 -38.87
CA ARG A 654 0.19 3.93 -39.30
C ARG A 654 -0.75 4.38 -38.18
N GLY A 655 -0.20 4.93 -37.07
CA GLY A 655 -1.00 5.40 -35.93
C GLY A 655 -1.34 4.28 -34.91
N TRP A 656 -1.12 3.03 -35.25
CA TRP A 656 -1.24 1.91 -34.31
C TRP A 656 0.06 1.65 -33.55
N ARG A 657 -0.07 1.42 -32.25
CA ARG A 657 0.97 0.83 -31.39
C ARG A 657 0.43 -0.47 -30.80
N LEU A 658 1.10 -1.57 -31.14
CA LEU A 658 0.76 -2.89 -30.63
C LEU A 658 1.85 -3.32 -29.65
N LYS A 659 1.46 -3.77 -28.45
CA LYS A 659 2.38 -4.35 -27.46
C LYS A 659 1.88 -5.74 -27.08
N GLN A 660 2.80 -6.69 -26.92
CA GLN A 660 2.50 -8.03 -26.44
C GLN A 660 3.52 -8.40 -25.38
N PHE A 661 3.12 -9.24 -24.44
CA PHE A 661 4.05 -9.78 -23.46
C PHE A 661 3.70 -11.20 -23.02
N VAL A 662 4.71 -11.89 -22.55
CA VAL A 662 4.61 -13.15 -21.81
C VAL A 662 5.41 -13.01 -20.54
N ARG A 663 4.81 -13.36 -19.41
CA ARG A 663 5.43 -13.39 -18.10
C ARG A 663 5.30 -14.77 -17.49
N LEU A 664 6.39 -15.29 -16.94
CA LEU A 664 6.44 -16.52 -16.17
C LEU A 664 6.86 -16.15 -14.73
N ASN A 665 5.99 -16.41 -13.79
CA ASN A 665 6.27 -16.19 -12.38
C ASN A 665 6.70 -17.51 -11.71
N ASN A 666 7.58 -17.37 -10.70
CA ASN A 666 8.06 -18.51 -9.91
C ASN A 666 8.58 -19.65 -10.77
N LEU A 667 9.57 -19.35 -11.62
CA LEU A 667 10.15 -20.30 -12.60
C LEU A 667 10.59 -21.63 -11.97
N LEU A 668 11.07 -21.57 -10.72
CA LEU A 668 11.57 -22.72 -9.98
C LEU A 668 10.48 -23.51 -9.24
N ASP A 669 9.22 -23.12 -9.42
CA ASP A 669 8.04 -23.74 -8.78
C ASP A 669 8.18 -23.87 -7.25
N LYS A 670 8.71 -22.81 -6.62
CA LYS A 670 8.91 -22.76 -5.18
C LYS A 670 7.56 -22.68 -4.46
N GLN A 671 7.29 -23.60 -3.54
CA GLN A 671 6.18 -23.48 -2.61
C GLN A 671 6.56 -22.53 -1.47
N TYR A 672 5.78 -21.47 -1.27
CA TYR A 672 6.03 -20.45 -0.23
C TYR A 672 4.75 -19.81 0.29
N VAL A 673 4.84 -19.23 1.48
CA VAL A 673 3.76 -18.44 2.09
C VAL A 673 3.84 -17.02 1.53
N GLY A 674 2.79 -16.56 0.89
CA GLY A 674 2.71 -15.24 0.24
C GLY A 674 2.35 -14.13 1.22
N SER A 675 1.52 -14.44 2.22
CA SER A 675 1.13 -13.51 3.28
C SER A 675 0.77 -14.22 4.57
N LEU A 676 0.67 -13.46 5.66
CA LEU A 676 0.31 -13.96 6.98
C LEU A 676 -0.87 -13.17 7.56
N ILE A 677 -1.79 -13.89 8.19
CA ILE A 677 -2.78 -13.31 9.11
C ILE A 677 -2.15 -13.27 10.50
N VAL A 678 -1.84 -12.07 10.98
CA VAL A 678 -1.14 -11.89 12.26
C VAL A 678 -2.09 -12.17 13.43
N GLY A 679 -1.64 -12.96 14.39
CA GLY A 679 -2.29 -13.17 15.67
C GLY A 679 -3.59 -14.01 15.63
N ASP A 680 -3.85 -14.81 14.58
CA ASP A 680 -5.04 -15.69 14.53
C ASP A 680 -4.97 -16.75 15.65
N THR A 681 -5.94 -16.72 16.58
CA THR A 681 -5.98 -17.61 17.75
C THR A 681 -6.19 -19.08 17.41
N ASN A 682 -6.68 -19.38 16.19
CA ASN A 682 -6.82 -20.76 15.70
C ASN A 682 -5.58 -21.20 14.89
N LYS A 683 -4.50 -20.39 14.90
CA LYS A 683 -3.25 -20.64 14.18
C LYS A 683 -3.40 -20.80 12.67
N ARG A 684 -4.43 -20.20 12.08
CA ARG A 684 -4.68 -20.16 10.63
C ARG A 684 -3.97 -18.95 10.00
N TYR A 685 -2.68 -18.91 10.19
CA TYR A 685 -1.85 -17.76 9.79
C TYR A 685 -1.53 -17.71 8.31
N TYR A 686 -1.48 -18.88 7.62
CA TYR A 686 -0.73 -18.99 6.37
C TYR A 686 -1.64 -18.84 5.16
N GLU A 687 -1.26 -17.96 4.25
CA GLU A 687 -1.87 -17.77 2.95
C GLU A 687 -0.82 -18.14 1.88
N ALA A 688 -1.09 -19.21 1.13
CA ALA A 688 -0.15 -19.74 0.16
C ALA A 688 -0.07 -18.86 -1.08
N ALA A 689 1.16 -18.63 -1.57
CA ALA A 689 1.41 -18.03 -2.87
C ALA A 689 1.37 -19.08 -3.99
N PRO A 690 1.08 -18.67 -5.24
CA PRO A 690 1.07 -19.56 -6.39
C PRO A 690 2.43 -20.22 -6.65
N GLY A 691 2.42 -21.48 -7.08
CA GLY A 691 3.55 -22.13 -7.73
C GLY A 691 3.86 -21.47 -9.09
N ARG A 692 4.57 -22.17 -9.96
CA ARG A 692 4.83 -21.66 -11.31
C ARG A 692 3.52 -21.31 -12.03
N ASN A 693 3.47 -20.08 -12.56
CA ASN A 693 2.29 -19.58 -13.25
C ASN A 693 2.71 -18.62 -14.37
N TRP A 694 1.78 -18.33 -15.25
CA TRP A 694 2.01 -17.50 -16.42
C TRP A 694 0.93 -16.42 -16.57
N LEU A 695 1.33 -15.35 -17.25
CA LEU A 695 0.46 -14.26 -17.70
C LEU A 695 0.89 -13.88 -19.12
N ILE A 696 -0.08 -13.72 -20.02
CA ILE A 696 0.11 -13.17 -21.35
C ILE A 696 -0.78 -11.95 -21.51
N GLY A 697 -0.36 -10.99 -22.32
CA GLY A 697 -1.18 -9.84 -22.63
C GLY A 697 -0.85 -9.22 -23.97
N ALA A 698 -1.85 -8.52 -24.49
CA ALA A 698 -1.71 -7.72 -25.70
C ALA A 698 -2.47 -6.40 -25.53
N SER A 699 -1.85 -5.29 -25.97
CA SER A 699 -2.54 -4.02 -26.11
C SER A 699 -2.44 -3.49 -27.53
N ALA A 700 -3.50 -2.82 -27.95
CA ALA A 700 -3.59 -2.09 -29.21
C ALA A 700 -4.03 -0.67 -28.94
N GLN A 701 -3.16 0.28 -29.25
CA GLN A 701 -3.43 1.71 -29.14
C GLN A 701 -3.51 2.30 -30.55
N TYR A 702 -4.55 3.08 -30.80
CA TYR A 702 -4.68 3.90 -32.00
C TYR A 702 -4.66 5.38 -31.63
N GLN A 703 -3.85 6.15 -32.35
CA GLN A 703 -3.74 7.60 -32.20
C GLN A 703 -4.36 8.26 -33.43
N PHE A 704 -5.32 9.16 -33.21
CA PHE A 704 -6.09 9.84 -34.26
C PHE A 704 -5.32 10.98 -34.90
#